data_8870a14a7b9863800b2ffc556c38d00f
#
_entry.id   8870a14a7b9863800b2ffc556c38d00f
#
_cell.length_a   1.000
_cell.length_b   1.000
_cell.length_c   1.000
_cell.angle_alpha   90.00
_cell.angle_beta   90.00
_cell.angle_gamma   90.00
#
_symmetry.space_group_name_H-M   'P 1'
#
loop_
_entity.id
_entity.type
_entity.pdbx_description
1 polymer ?
#
loop_
_entity_poly.entity_id
_entity_poly.type
_entity_poly.pdbx_seq_one_letter_code
_entity_poly.pdbx_strand_id
1 'polypeptide(L)'
;MKRDTEISNEVALIWNTANDVLRDIFQRTEYPDIIYPIVLIRRIEGVLIAKTEELKTQLAVQLAKVDAATQTNILNSKLLQEIKFNNISSYTMQKLADEGETSIKSNFISYLNGYTDNIKIIIDRSGIRNHINKLAEEKILFMLIKDFSQIDLSPQKVSNIKMGYVFEELVRKFSEANNAEAGEHYTPREVIDLMTHMLDMDEKAIKKGQLVTIYDPACGSGGMLSAAKEFIEEKINPDAKVVLYGQEVNDKTWAVAQADLLLKGETAYITKGDTLYEDGTAGEQFDFMLSNPPYGKSWKKIQKKVMAASNGRFDIGQPRSSDGQLLFTLHMISKMKPSEMGGSAIAIVHNGSPLFSGDAGGGESEIRKYIIENDWLETIVALPTELFYNTGIATYIWLLRNNKPEKRKGKIQLINAVDFWKPMKRSLGNKRRRIHNGIEGSGENERYVEANDQIKQIINIHKAFEEGPYSKIFDHEDFAFRKVSLDLEETDDNGFPVTILKEIAIASNKLLDIVPAKTTNDKKLLAELTNKKGKDDEYTFVLNPKSELALKHKTADRTITIRKTVIGNKLSFKATITIPKIVKDTEYIPWKANKETFLQKEIEKNWTITAEEKGYEIPFTKHFYIYQPLREQAIVVNEMAELEKENLDLMQQLGIKL
;
A
#
# COMPACT_ATOMS: atom_id res chain seq x y z
N MET A 1 -4.90 21.57 19.80
CA MET A 1 -4.29 22.85 19.36
C MET A 1 -3.25 23.41 20.31
N LYS A 2 -3.31 23.24 21.65
CA LYS A 2 -2.08 23.35 22.48
C LYS A 2 -1.04 22.36 21.99
N ARG A 3 -1.44 21.12 21.68
CA ARG A 3 -0.56 20.11 21.07
C ARG A 3 0.04 20.59 19.75
N ASP A 4 -0.76 21.11 18.82
CA ASP A 4 -0.26 21.53 17.49
C ASP A 4 0.62 22.79 17.55
N THR A 5 0.36 23.71 18.49
CA THR A 5 1.11 24.96 18.62
C THR A 5 2.43 24.74 19.34
N GLU A 6 2.47 23.89 20.37
CA GLU A 6 3.69 23.56 21.11
C GLU A 6 4.63 22.68 20.25
N ILE A 7 4.10 21.68 19.54
CA ILE A 7 4.89 20.85 18.61
C ILE A 7 5.47 21.70 17.49
N SER A 8 4.71 22.68 16.98
CA SER A 8 5.20 23.59 15.95
C SER A 8 6.34 24.49 16.43
N ASN A 9 6.44 24.76 17.72
CA ASN A 9 7.54 25.55 18.30
C ASN A 9 8.83 24.75 18.36
N GLU A 10 8.80 23.52 18.87
CA GLU A 10 9.99 22.65 18.92
C GLU A 10 10.47 22.32 17.50
N VAL A 11 9.58 21.97 16.61
CA VAL A 11 9.91 21.70 15.19
C VAL A 11 10.45 22.95 14.51
N ALA A 12 9.86 24.13 14.76
CA ALA A 12 10.35 25.38 14.20
C ALA A 12 11.75 25.72 14.71
N LEU A 13 12.00 25.51 16.00
CA LEU A 13 13.31 25.71 16.61
C LEU A 13 14.36 24.80 15.96
N ILE A 14 14.11 23.49 15.89
CA ILE A 14 14.99 22.51 15.24
C ILE A 14 15.21 22.87 13.76
N TRP A 15 14.15 23.22 13.04
CA TRP A 15 14.22 23.59 11.63
C TRP A 15 15.03 24.86 11.38
N ASN A 16 14.82 25.90 12.19
CA ASN A 16 15.57 27.15 12.06
C ASN A 16 17.05 26.95 12.37
N THR A 17 17.37 26.24 13.46
CA THR A 17 18.75 25.85 13.79
C THR A 17 19.39 25.08 12.62
N ALA A 18 18.68 24.12 12.02
CA ALA A 18 19.19 23.39 10.87
C ALA A 18 19.48 24.32 9.67
N ASN A 19 18.57 25.21 9.33
CA ASN A 19 18.76 26.15 8.23
C ASN A 19 19.88 27.16 8.48
N ASP A 20 19.99 27.65 9.69
CA ASP A 20 21.01 28.66 10.04
C ASP A 20 22.42 28.05 10.01
N VAL A 21 22.57 26.78 10.43
CA VAL A 21 23.87 26.12 10.54
C VAL A 21 24.30 25.43 9.24
N LEU A 22 23.37 24.81 8.50
CA LEU A 22 23.70 23.98 7.33
C LEU A 22 23.59 24.70 5.99
N ARG A 23 22.97 25.89 5.99
CA ARG A 23 22.76 26.68 4.78
C ARG A 23 24.06 26.97 4.05
N ASP A 24 24.00 26.87 2.70
CA ASP A 24 25.11 27.14 1.78
C ASP A 24 26.30 26.15 1.84
N ILE A 25 26.28 25.18 2.76
CA ILE A 25 27.35 24.18 2.94
C ILE A 25 26.86 22.78 2.58
N PHE A 26 25.61 22.47 2.92
CA PHE A 26 24.97 21.21 2.60
C PHE A 26 23.77 21.45 1.66
N GLN A 27 23.51 20.49 0.77
CA GLN A 27 22.27 20.49 0.01
C GLN A 27 21.08 20.20 0.94
N ARG A 28 19.92 20.76 0.68
CA ARG A 28 18.72 20.50 1.50
C ARG A 28 18.38 19.01 1.60
N THR A 29 18.72 18.24 0.58
CA THR A 29 18.57 16.77 0.56
C THR A 29 19.46 16.06 1.58
N GLU A 30 20.55 16.67 2.03
CA GLU A 30 21.47 16.14 3.05
C GLU A 30 21.06 16.51 4.48
N TYR A 31 20.18 17.51 4.68
CA TYR A 31 19.76 17.96 6.02
C TYR A 31 19.18 16.85 6.89
N PRO A 32 18.32 15.96 6.38
CA PRO A 32 17.80 14.85 7.17
C PRO A 32 18.90 13.98 7.76
N ASP A 33 20.00 13.78 7.03
CA ASP A 33 21.12 12.91 7.39
C ASP A 33 21.94 13.44 8.57
N ILE A 34 21.79 14.72 8.85
CA ILE A 34 22.49 15.42 9.94
C ILE A 34 21.51 15.70 11.08
N ILE A 35 20.33 16.23 10.77
CA ILE A 35 19.40 16.74 11.79
C ILE A 35 18.68 15.62 12.52
N TYR A 36 18.17 14.58 11.82
CA TYR A 36 17.52 13.46 12.52
C TYR A 36 18.42 12.81 13.55
N PRO A 37 19.68 12.44 13.21
CA PRO A 37 20.59 11.88 14.19
C PRO A 37 20.87 12.79 15.38
N ILE A 38 21.06 14.08 15.15
CA ILE A 38 21.35 15.02 16.22
C ILE A 38 20.15 15.20 17.16
N VAL A 39 18.94 15.34 16.61
CA VAL A 39 17.69 15.38 17.40
C VAL A 39 17.53 14.10 18.20
N LEU A 40 17.80 12.96 17.58
CA LEU A 40 17.71 11.64 18.20
C LEU A 40 18.70 11.52 19.37
N ILE A 41 19.97 11.85 19.14
CA ILE A 41 21.02 11.83 20.17
C ILE A 41 20.67 12.78 21.33
N ARG A 42 20.17 13.97 21.01
CA ARG A 42 19.74 14.93 22.03
C ARG A 42 18.56 14.43 22.87
N ARG A 43 17.61 13.74 22.22
CA ARG A 43 16.49 13.08 22.92
C ARG A 43 16.96 11.96 23.83
N ILE A 44 17.82 11.06 23.33
CA ILE A 44 18.39 9.94 24.11
C ILE A 44 19.14 10.49 25.32
N GLU A 45 19.97 11.52 25.15
CA GLU A 45 20.68 12.20 26.23
C GLU A 45 19.70 12.80 27.26
N GLY A 46 18.64 13.48 26.81
CA GLY A 46 17.63 14.06 27.68
C GLY A 46 16.92 13.02 28.55
N VAL A 47 16.58 11.87 27.98
CA VAL A 47 16.00 10.75 28.73
C VAL A 47 16.98 10.17 29.73
N LEU A 48 18.25 10.00 29.33
CA LEU A 48 19.30 9.46 30.18
C LEU A 48 19.60 10.37 31.39
N ILE A 49 19.72 11.66 31.15
CA ILE A 49 19.93 12.66 32.21
C ILE A 49 18.77 12.67 33.20
N ALA A 50 17.53 12.77 32.68
CA ALA A 50 16.33 12.79 33.50
C ALA A 50 16.22 11.53 34.40
N LYS A 51 16.47 10.34 33.82
CA LYS A 51 16.42 9.09 34.57
C LYS A 51 17.58 8.97 35.59
N THR A 52 18.74 9.46 35.25
CA THR A 52 19.88 9.49 36.18
C THR A 52 19.57 10.36 37.40
N GLU A 53 18.97 11.52 37.24
CA GLU A 53 18.59 12.39 38.37
C GLU A 53 17.47 11.79 39.21
N GLU A 54 16.49 11.14 38.59
CA GLU A 54 15.47 10.37 39.30
C GLU A 54 16.10 9.28 40.17
N LEU A 55 17.00 8.45 39.60
CA LEU A 55 17.69 7.40 40.33
C LEU A 55 18.60 7.93 41.44
N LYS A 56 19.27 9.04 41.24
CA LYS A 56 20.04 9.70 42.30
C LYS A 56 19.15 10.08 43.48
N THR A 57 17.97 10.61 43.20
CA THR A 57 16.99 10.97 44.24
C THR A 57 16.47 9.74 44.96
N GLN A 58 16.08 8.72 44.24
CA GLN A 58 15.53 7.46 44.82
C GLN A 58 16.57 6.71 45.65
N LEU A 59 17.83 6.71 45.23
CA LEU A 59 18.91 5.97 45.86
C LEU A 59 19.82 6.85 46.78
N ALA A 60 19.42 8.08 47.09
CA ALA A 60 20.25 9.06 47.80
C ALA A 60 20.90 8.50 49.07
N VAL A 61 20.12 7.79 49.92
CA VAL A 61 20.63 7.18 51.18
C VAL A 61 21.63 6.06 50.92
N GLN A 62 21.45 5.31 49.81
CA GLN A 62 22.35 4.22 49.44
C GLN A 62 23.64 4.76 48.84
N LEU A 63 23.55 5.75 47.97
CA LEU A 63 24.68 6.37 47.29
C LEU A 63 25.57 7.14 48.27
N ALA A 64 25.00 7.77 49.30
CA ALA A 64 25.77 8.48 50.32
C ALA A 64 26.72 7.60 51.14
N LYS A 65 26.55 6.26 51.11
CA LYS A 65 27.37 5.31 51.88
C LYS A 65 28.57 4.73 51.11
N VAL A 66 28.73 5.07 49.86
CA VAL A 66 29.74 4.49 48.97
C VAL A 66 30.54 5.59 48.25
N ASP A 67 31.72 5.22 47.77
CA ASP A 67 32.59 6.14 47.01
C ASP A 67 32.03 6.47 45.63
N ALA A 68 32.55 7.51 44.98
CA ALA A 68 32.06 8.02 43.70
C ALA A 68 32.13 7.00 42.55
N ALA A 69 33.13 6.09 42.55
CA ALA A 69 33.22 5.05 41.53
C ALA A 69 32.12 4.01 41.70
N THR A 70 31.86 3.58 42.93
CA THR A 70 30.79 2.68 43.29
C THR A 70 29.41 3.31 43.02
N GLN A 71 29.22 4.62 43.31
CA GLN A 71 27.98 5.35 42.93
C GLN A 71 27.73 5.27 41.44
N THR A 72 28.75 5.53 40.63
CA THR A 72 28.67 5.46 39.16
C THR A 72 28.28 4.06 38.68
N ASN A 73 28.90 3.03 39.26
CA ASN A 73 28.58 1.65 38.89
C ASN A 73 27.11 1.24 39.24
N ILE A 74 26.63 1.66 40.41
CA ILE A 74 25.23 1.44 40.83
C ILE A 74 24.27 2.11 39.86
N LEU A 75 24.51 3.40 39.53
CA LEU A 75 23.67 4.15 38.61
C LEU A 75 23.67 3.53 37.21
N ASN A 76 24.84 3.19 36.68
CA ASN A 76 24.96 2.54 35.37
C ASN A 76 24.20 1.20 35.32
N SER A 77 24.31 0.38 36.36
CA SER A 77 23.61 -0.87 36.46
C SER A 77 22.08 -0.66 36.50
N LYS A 78 21.60 0.31 37.24
CA LYS A 78 20.18 0.65 37.35
C LYS A 78 19.63 1.22 36.06
N LEU A 79 20.36 2.10 35.36
CA LEU A 79 19.97 2.60 34.06
C LEU A 79 19.77 1.46 33.04
N LEU A 80 20.72 0.52 32.97
CA LEU A 80 20.60 -0.65 32.11
C LEU A 80 19.40 -1.54 32.45
N GLN A 81 19.06 -1.65 33.73
CA GLN A 81 17.90 -2.39 34.20
C GLN A 81 16.58 -1.73 33.77
N GLU A 82 16.46 -0.42 33.94
CA GLU A 82 15.19 0.30 33.82
C GLU A 82 14.92 0.82 32.40
N ILE A 83 15.94 1.39 31.74
CA ILE A 83 15.79 1.98 30.40
C ILE A 83 16.54 1.26 29.29
N LYS A 84 17.31 0.18 29.64
CA LYS A 84 18.01 -0.69 28.68
C LYS A 84 19.16 -0.04 27.92
N PHE A 85 19.56 1.18 28.27
CA PHE A 85 20.71 1.85 27.66
C PHE A 85 21.42 2.78 28.65
N ASN A 86 22.68 3.16 28.30
CA ASN A 86 23.49 4.09 29.06
C ASN A 86 24.56 4.73 28.14
N ASN A 87 25.24 5.77 28.65
CA ASN A 87 26.46 6.33 28.08
C ASN A 87 27.54 6.42 29.16
N ILE A 88 28.64 5.72 28.95
CA ILE A 88 29.79 5.72 29.88
C ILE A 88 30.78 6.85 29.59
N SER A 89 30.56 7.64 28.54
CA SER A 89 31.39 8.83 28.26
C SER A 89 31.25 9.89 29.35
N SER A 90 32.32 10.63 29.61
CA SER A 90 32.28 11.80 30.49
C SER A 90 31.59 13.02 29.83
N TYR A 91 31.35 12.95 28.53
CA TYR A 91 30.76 14.02 27.75
C TYR A 91 29.23 14.01 27.76
N THR A 92 28.66 15.21 27.67
CA THR A 92 27.30 15.53 27.27
C THR A 92 27.38 16.55 26.14
N MET A 93 26.30 16.80 25.41
CA MET A 93 26.30 17.87 24.38
C MET A 93 26.68 19.23 24.99
N GLN A 94 26.22 19.53 26.20
CA GLN A 94 26.57 20.75 26.90
C GLN A 94 28.10 20.82 27.20
N LYS A 95 28.70 19.77 27.74
CA LYS A 95 30.15 19.72 28.00
C LYS A 95 30.96 19.83 26.71
N LEU A 96 30.53 19.20 25.63
CA LEU A 96 31.16 19.33 24.32
C LEU A 96 31.15 20.78 23.83
N ALA A 97 30.05 21.51 24.04
CA ALA A 97 29.96 22.93 23.72
C ALA A 97 30.85 23.79 24.62
N ASP A 98 30.97 23.45 25.91
CA ASP A 98 31.75 24.20 26.88
C ASP A 98 33.27 24.07 26.65
N GLU A 99 33.74 22.92 26.11
CA GLU A 99 35.17 22.68 25.84
C GLU A 99 35.68 23.37 24.54
N GLY A 100 34.78 23.87 23.71
CA GLY A 100 35.10 24.66 22.53
C GLY A 100 35.44 23.86 21.28
N GLU A 101 35.87 24.57 20.22
CA GLU A 101 35.94 24.05 18.85
C GLU A 101 37.12 23.08 18.62
N THR A 102 38.26 23.29 19.30
CA THR A 102 39.53 22.63 18.95
C THR A 102 39.49 21.11 19.02
N SER A 103 38.81 20.54 20.01
CA SER A 103 38.72 19.09 20.24
C SER A 103 37.35 18.51 19.92
N ILE A 104 36.45 19.30 19.37
CA ILE A 104 35.03 18.91 19.21
C ILE A 104 34.83 17.61 18.44
N LYS A 105 35.59 17.38 17.36
CA LYS A 105 35.50 16.16 16.55
C LYS A 105 35.85 14.90 17.35
N SER A 106 37.01 14.90 18.01
CA SER A 106 37.46 13.74 18.79
C SER A 106 36.56 13.49 19.99
N ASN A 107 36.12 14.55 20.66
CA ASN A 107 35.27 14.47 21.84
C ASN A 107 33.86 14.01 21.50
N PHE A 108 33.31 14.48 20.36
CA PHE A 108 32.01 14.02 19.87
C PHE A 108 32.04 12.54 19.45
N ILE A 109 33.10 12.08 18.78
CA ILE A 109 33.27 10.65 18.47
C ILE A 109 33.39 9.83 19.78
N SER A 110 34.12 10.29 20.78
CA SER A 110 34.21 9.64 22.09
C SER A 110 32.86 9.58 22.80
N TYR A 111 32.09 10.66 22.74
CA TYR A 111 30.73 10.74 23.26
C TYR A 111 29.80 9.69 22.60
N LEU A 112 29.81 9.60 21.26
CA LEU A 112 29.00 8.61 20.54
C LEU A 112 29.44 7.18 20.85
N ASN A 113 30.73 6.93 21.04
CA ASN A 113 31.25 5.61 21.34
C ASN A 113 30.98 5.16 22.79
N GLY A 114 30.66 6.09 23.68
CA GLY A 114 30.32 5.81 25.08
C GLY A 114 28.92 5.17 25.26
N TYR A 115 28.06 5.26 24.28
CA TYR A 115 26.72 4.63 24.36
C TYR A 115 26.77 3.10 24.34
N THR A 116 25.76 2.47 24.88
CA THR A 116 25.53 1.01 24.79
C THR A 116 25.32 0.56 23.34
N ASP A 117 25.56 -0.72 23.05
CA ASP A 117 25.59 -1.22 21.66
C ASP A 117 24.25 -1.07 20.92
N ASN A 118 23.12 -1.20 21.61
CA ASN A 118 21.80 -0.95 21.03
C ASN A 118 21.66 0.50 20.52
N ILE A 119 22.15 1.48 21.29
CA ILE A 119 22.17 2.90 20.87
C ILE A 119 23.20 3.17 19.78
N LYS A 120 24.39 2.54 19.87
CA LYS A 120 25.41 2.68 18.81
C LYS A 120 24.87 2.22 17.45
N ILE A 121 24.16 1.08 17.40
CA ILE A 121 23.53 0.58 16.16
C ILE A 121 22.55 1.61 15.59
N ILE A 122 21.74 2.24 16.45
CA ILE A 122 20.80 3.29 16.06
C ILE A 122 21.57 4.51 15.50
N ILE A 123 22.60 4.97 16.19
CA ILE A 123 23.44 6.09 15.77
C ILE A 123 24.15 5.79 14.45
N ASP A 124 24.72 4.60 14.30
CA ASP A 124 25.46 4.22 13.09
C ASP A 124 24.53 4.16 11.87
N ARG A 125 23.35 3.57 12.02
CA ARG A 125 22.33 3.49 10.95
C ARG A 125 21.67 4.85 10.65
N SER A 126 21.66 5.78 11.59
CA SER A 126 21.16 7.14 11.36
C SER A 126 22.02 7.92 10.35
N GLY A 127 23.27 7.50 10.12
CA GLY A 127 24.16 8.07 9.11
C GLY A 127 25.04 9.22 9.59
N ILE A 128 24.92 9.72 10.81
CA ILE A 128 25.67 10.90 11.32
C ILE A 128 27.19 10.77 11.17
N ARG A 129 27.74 9.56 11.39
CA ARG A 129 29.18 9.34 11.31
C ARG A 129 29.77 9.65 9.95
N ASN A 130 28.99 9.50 8.88
CA ASN A 130 29.41 9.82 7.52
C ASN A 130 29.64 11.33 7.30
N HIS A 131 29.00 12.17 8.12
CA HIS A 131 29.02 13.61 8.00
C HIS A 131 29.97 14.30 9.00
N ILE A 132 30.44 13.62 10.07
CA ILE A 132 31.27 14.22 11.13
C ILE A 132 32.52 14.89 10.55
N ASN A 133 33.21 14.26 9.58
CA ASN A 133 34.40 14.81 8.99
C ASN A 133 34.12 16.14 8.28
N LYS A 134 33.15 16.17 7.38
CA LYS A 134 32.75 17.37 6.63
C LYS A 134 32.26 18.47 7.58
N LEU A 135 31.43 18.13 8.57
CA LEU A 135 30.94 19.07 9.58
C LEU A 135 32.09 19.72 10.38
N ALA A 136 33.14 18.96 10.71
CA ALA A 136 34.28 19.46 11.44
C ALA A 136 35.21 20.32 10.55
N GLU A 137 35.49 19.91 9.32
CA GLU A 137 36.29 20.64 8.33
C GLU A 137 35.69 22.01 8.02
N GLU A 138 34.35 22.05 7.86
CA GLU A 138 33.61 23.31 7.61
C GLU A 138 33.33 24.11 8.90
N LYS A 139 33.85 23.69 10.06
CA LYS A 139 33.69 24.32 11.40
C LYS A 139 32.23 24.41 11.89
N ILE A 140 31.34 23.61 11.36
CA ILE A 140 29.92 23.64 11.70
C ILE A 140 29.58 22.68 12.83
N LEU A 141 30.39 21.63 13.03
CA LEU A 141 30.13 20.62 14.07
C LEU A 141 29.97 21.25 15.45
N PHE A 142 30.83 22.21 15.77
CA PHE A 142 30.78 22.92 17.04
C PHE A 142 29.51 23.76 17.19
N MET A 143 29.18 24.54 16.15
CA MET A 143 27.94 25.34 16.13
C MET A 143 26.70 24.46 16.29
N LEU A 144 26.63 23.36 15.54
CA LEU A 144 25.52 22.41 15.59
C LEU A 144 25.35 21.81 16.99
N ILE A 145 26.45 21.35 17.63
CA ILE A 145 26.40 20.78 18.97
C ILE A 145 26.03 21.85 20.00
N LYS A 146 26.58 23.04 19.89
CA LYS A 146 26.29 24.19 20.77
C LYS A 146 24.80 24.54 20.72
N ASP A 147 24.23 24.71 19.54
CA ASP A 147 22.85 25.12 19.38
C ASP A 147 21.91 24.02 19.86
N PHE A 148 22.16 22.75 19.49
CA PHE A 148 21.35 21.63 19.96
C PHE A 148 21.48 21.35 21.46
N SER A 149 22.61 21.71 22.10
CA SER A 149 22.77 21.60 23.56
C SER A 149 21.75 22.46 24.32
N GLN A 150 21.31 23.56 23.72
CA GLN A 150 20.32 24.50 24.30
C GLN A 150 18.85 24.04 24.09
N ILE A 151 18.65 23.08 23.20
CA ILE A 151 17.28 22.55 22.96
C ILE A 151 16.98 21.48 24.00
N ASP A 152 16.00 21.73 24.87
CA ASP A 152 15.56 20.74 25.86
C ASP A 152 14.53 19.79 25.27
N LEU A 153 14.98 18.56 24.97
CA LEU A 153 14.15 17.44 24.52
C LEU A 153 13.95 16.38 25.63
N SER A 154 14.11 16.75 26.91
CA SER A 154 13.85 15.84 28.04
C SER A 154 12.38 15.41 28.12
N PRO A 155 12.06 14.25 28.76
CA PRO A 155 10.68 13.79 28.92
C PRO A 155 9.78 14.77 29.68
N GLN A 156 10.36 15.57 30.57
CA GLN A 156 9.68 16.62 31.35
C GLN A 156 9.21 17.78 30.46
N LYS A 157 9.98 18.13 29.43
CA LYS A 157 9.63 19.22 28.49
C LYS A 157 8.83 18.72 27.31
N VAL A 158 9.25 17.62 26.72
CA VAL A 158 8.64 16.99 25.55
C VAL A 158 8.30 15.55 25.90
N SER A 159 7.03 15.25 26.18
CA SER A 159 6.60 13.88 26.47
C SER A 159 6.93 12.92 25.31
N ASN A 160 6.96 11.59 25.57
CA ASN A 160 7.26 10.60 24.54
C ASN A 160 6.29 10.70 23.36
N ILE A 161 5.00 10.91 23.62
CA ILE A 161 3.97 11.09 22.59
C ILE A 161 4.27 12.35 21.74
N LYS A 162 4.57 13.48 22.38
CA LYS A 162 4.95 14.71 21.67
C LYS A 162 6.22 14.53 20.85
N MET A 163 7.19 13.76 21.34
CA MET A 163 8.44 13.51 20.59
C MET A 163 8.20 12.71 19.32
N GLY A 164 7.31 11.72 19.36
CA GLY A 164 6.84 11.04 18.16
C GLY A 164 6.29 12.03 17.12
N TYR A 165 5.43 12.95 17.52
CA TYR A 165 4.91 14.01 16.63
C TYR A 165 6.01 14.95 16.10
N VAL A 166 7.02 15.27 16.91
CA VAL A 166 8.17 16.09 16.47
C VAL A 166 8.94 15.38 15.36
N PHE A 167 9.24 14.09 15.51
CA PHE A 167 9.89 13.30 14.46
C PHE A 167 9.03 13.23 13.20
N GLU A 168 7.75 12.96 13.34
CA GLU A 168 6.80 12.91 12.24
C GLU A 168 6.81 14.21 11.42
N GLU A 169 6.74 15.34 12.11
CA GLU A 169 6.69 16.65 11.48
C GLU A 169 8.03 17.04 10.84
N LEU A 170 9.16 16.64 11.43
CA LEU A 170 10.48 16.80 10.82
C LEU A 170 10.61 15.99 9.54
N VAL A 171 10.21 14.69 9.56
CA VAL A 171 10.19 13.83 8.37
C VAL A 171 9.34 14.47 7.27
N ARG A 172 8.16 14.97 7.61
CA ARG A 172 7.29 15.65 6.66
C ARG A 172 7.95 16.88 6.04
N LYS A 173 8.50 17.79 6.87
CA LYS A 173 9.15 19.03 6.39
C LYS A 173 10.33 18.76 5.48
N PHE A 174 11.16 17.77 5.81
CA PHE A 174 12.29 17.41 4.97
C PHE A 174 11.85 16.73 3.66
N SER A 175 10.82 15.90 3.69
CA SER A 175 10.25 15.28 2.48
C SER A 175 9.67 16.33 1.53
N GLU A 176 8.96 17.34 2.06
CA GLU A 176 8.47 18.47 1.26
C GLU A 176 9.59 19.31 0.65
N ALA A 177 10.64 19.59 1.43
CA ALA A 177 11.78 20.39 0.97
C ALA A 177 12.60 19.70 -0.14
N ASN A 178 12.55 18.36 -0.19
CA ASN A 178 13.37 17.55 -1.08
C ASN A 178 12.62 17.05 -2.31
N ASN A 179 11.35 17.41 -2.54
CA ASN A 179 10.50 16.81 -3.59
C ASN A 179 10.62 15.27 -3.59
N ALA A 180 10.67 14.67 -2.40
CA ALA A 180 10.86 13.23 -2.24
C ALA A 180 9.81 12.46 -3.05
N GLU A 181 10.24 11.41 -3.73
CA GLU A 181 9.39 10.56 -4.56
C GLU A 181 8.12 10.15 -3.81
N ALA A 182 7.00 10.12 -4.54
CA ALA A 182 5.64 9.82 -4.04
C ALA A 182 5.47 8.39 -3.45
N GLY A 183 6.47 7.82 -2.81
CA GLY A 183 6.49 6.47 -2.26
C GLY A 183 6.74 6.38 -0.75
N GLU A 184 7.15 7.47 -0.11
CA GLU A 184 7.36 7.51 1.35
C GLU A 184 6.18 8.24 2.01
N HIS A 185 5.09 7.52 2.19
CA HIS A 185 3.84 8.09 2.70
C HIS A 185 3.81 8.01 4.23
N TYR A 186 3.85 9.18 4.86
CA TYR A 186 3.50 9.29 6.26
C TYR A 186 1.98 9.15 6.43
N THR A 187 1.54 8.27 7.32
CA THR A 187 0.11 8.02 7.54
C THR A 187 -0.47 9.06 8.52
N PRO A 188 -1.48 9.83 8.13
CA PRO A 188 -2.14 10.77 9.04
C PRO A 188 -2.73 10.07 10.26
N ARG A 189 -2.64 10.74 11.44
CA ARG A 189 -3.11 10.18 12.71
C ARG A 189 -4.58 9.79 12.68
N GLU A 190 -5.43 10.59 12.07
CA GLU A 190 -6.85 10.28 11.94
C GLU A 190 -7.13 9.02 11.13
N VAL A 191 -6.24 8.67 10.18
CA VAL A 191 -6.31 7.40 9.43
C VAL A 191 -5.86 6.25 10.32
N ILE A 192 -4.79 6.43 11.10
CA ILE A 192 -4.30 5.43 12.06
C ILE A 192 -5.39 5.16 13.11
N ASP A 193 -5.99 6.21 13.67
CA ASP A 193 -7.06 6.09 14.65
C ASP A 193 -8.25 5.32 14.06
N LEU A 194 -8.66 5.64 12.84
CA LEU A 194 -9.75 4.93 12.15
C LEU A 194 -9.40 3.46 11.94
N MET A 195 -8.22 3.15 11.40
CA MET A 195 -7.77 1.76 11.17
C MET A 195 -7.75 0.96 12.47
N THR A 196 -7.20 1.53 13.53
CA THR A 196 -7.09 0.87 14.84
C THR A 196 -8.46 0.54 15.42
N HIS A 197 -9.40 1.48 15.36
CA HIS A 197 -10.76 1.24 15.84
C HIS A 197 -11.52 0.20 15.01
N MET A 198 -11.27 0.15 13.70
CA MET A 198 -11.94 -0.81 12.80
C MET A 198 -11.41 -2.24 12.92
N LEU A 199 -10.25 -2.44 13.53
CA LEU A 199 -9.75 -3.79 13.81
C LEU A 199 -10.56 -4.53 14.88
N ASP A 200 -11.57 -3.86 15.47
CA ASP A 200 -12.44 -4.42 16.53
C ASP A 200 -11.63 -5.16 17.61
N MET A 201 -10.61 -4.47 18.13
CA MET A 201 -9.82 -4.93 19.26
C MET A 201 -10.72 -4.90 20.52
N ASP A 202 -11.79 -5.70 20.52
CA ASP A 202 -12.83 -5.68 21.54
C ASP A 202 -12.26 -6.13 22.90
N GLU A 203 -12.65 -5.44 23.96
CA GLU A 203 -12.30 -5.76 25.35
C GLU A 203 -12.59 -7.21 25.73
N LYS A 204 -13.64 -7.81 25.18
CA LYS A 204 -13.99 -9.22 25.39
C LYS A 204 -13.00 -10.18 24.73
N ALA A 205 -12.33 -9.76 23.69
CA ALA A 205 -11.34 -10.57 22.98
C ALA A 205 -9.96 -10.53 23.61
N ILE A 206 -9.60 -9.47 24.33
CA ILE A 206 -8.30 -9.31 24.99
C ILE A 206 -8.43 -9.47 26.50
N LYS A 207 -8.06 -10.64 27.00
CA LYS A 207 -8.13 -10.96 28.43
C LYS A 207 -6.95 -10.34 29.20
N LYS A 208 -7.13 -10.18 30.52
CA LYS A 208 -6.06 -9.73 31.43
C LYS A 208 -4.81 -10.60 31.30
N GLY A 209 -3.66 -9.96 31.08
CA GLY A 209 -2.36 -10.61 30.92
C GLY A 209 -2.19 -11.41 29.64
N GLN A 210 -3.15 -11.34 28.71
CA GLN A 210 -3.03 -11.95 27.39
C GLN A 210 -1.94 -11.24 26.59
N LEU A 211 -1.09 -12.03 25.95
CA LEU A 211 -0.12 -11.54 24.99
C LEU A 211 -0.84 -11.19 23.68
N VAL A 212 -0.69 -9.96 23.24
CA VAL A 212 -1.23 -9.43 21.97
C VAL A 212 -0.07 -8.99 21.09
N THR A 213 -0.03 -9.48 19.89
CA THR A 213 1.00 -9.14 18.90
C THR A 213 0.45 -8.24 17.81
N ILE A 214 1.17 -7.14 17.53
CA ILE A 214 0.83 -6.18 16.47
C ILE A 214 1.98 -6.12 15.48
N TYR A 215 1.68 -6.13 14.19
CA TYR A 215 2.68 -6.13 13.13
C TYR A 215 2.41 -5.08 12.04
N ASP A 216 3.48 -4.40 11.61
CA ASP A 216 3.50 -3.53 10.43
C ASP A 216 4.69 -3.87 9.54
N PRO A 217 4.47 -4.45 8.33
CA PRO A 217 5.52 -4.82 7.39
C PRO A 217 6.23 -3.63 6.70
N ALA A 218 5.73 -2.41 6.86
CA ALA A 218 6.28 -1.18 6.31
C ALA A 218 6.13 -0.05 7.34
N CYS A 219 6.70 -0.28 8.55
CA CYS A 219 6.34 0.46 9.76
C CYS A 219 6.78 1.93 9.79
N GLY A 220 7.64 2.37 8.86
CA GLY A 220 8.13 3.73 8.87
C GLY A 220 8.78 4.09 10.21
N SER A 221 8.34 5.19 10.81
CA SER A 221 8.77 5.63 12.15
C SER A 221 8.13 4.88 13.32
N GLY A 222 7.32 3.85 13.06
CA GLY A 222 6.62 3.08 14.10
C GLY A 222 5.33 3.71 14.64
N GLY A 223 4.86 4.78 14.02
CA GLY A 223 3.71 5.55 14.50
C GLY A 223 2.40 4.74 14.59
N MET A 224 2.12 3.85 13.62
CA MET A 224 0.96 2.97 13.67
C MET A 224 1.05 1.94 14.81
N LEU A 225 2.23 1.36 15.01
CA LEU A 225 2.48 0.40 16.08
C LEU A 225 2.23 1.02 17.46
N SER A 226 2.81 2.21 17.71
CA SER A 226 2.59 2.95 18.96
C SER A 226 1.12 3.29 19.20
N ALA A 227 0.43 3.82 18.17
CA ALA A 227 -0.97 4.21 18.29
C ALA A 227 -1.89 3.00 18.56
N ALA A 228 -1.65 1.87 17.90
CA ALA A 228 -2.41 0.65 18.13
C ALA A 228 -2.22 0.10 19.54
N LYS A 229 -0.99 0.15 20.07
CA LYS A 229 -0.71 -0.23 21.46
C LYS A 229 -1.41 0.71 22.44
N GLU A 230 -1.23 2.02 22.28
CA GLU A 230 -1.89 3.05 23.11
C GLU A 230 -3.42 2.82 23.14
N PHE A 231 -4.03 2.50 21.99
CA PHE A 231 -5.45 2.20 21.91
C PHE A 231 -5.84 0.97 22.72
N ILE A 232 -5.08 -0.13 22.65
CA ILE A 232 -5.36 -1.34 23.45
C ILE A 232 -5.25 -1.03 24.94
N GLU A 233 -4.16 -0.37 25.36
CA GLU A 233 -3.89 -0.12 26.77
C GLU A 233 -4.83 0.92 27.38
N GLU A 234 -5.20 1.96 26.64
CA GLU A 234 -6.06 3.03 27.13
C GLU A 234 -7.56 2.75 27.02
N LYS A 235 -7.99 2.05 25.95
CA LYS A 235 -9.41 1.92 25.59
C LYS A 235 -9.96 0.51 25.75
N ILE A 236 -9.10 -0.52 25.66
CA ILE A 236 -9.54 -1.92 25.66
C ILE A 236 -9.18 -2.61 26.97
N ASN A 237 -7.90 -2.74 27.26
CA ASN A 237 -7.43 -3.45 28.45
C ASN A 237 -6.04 -2.97 28.89
N PRO A 238 -5.93 -2.20 29.98
CA PRO A 238 -4.65 -1.71 30.50
C PRO A 238 -3.72 -2.81 31.01
N ASP A 239 -4.23 -4.00 31.27
CA ASP A 239 -3.45 -5.16 31.72
C ASP A 239 -3.01 -6.07 30.55
N ALA A 240 -3.27 -5.71 29.29
CA ALA A 240 -2.80 -6.45 28.12
C ALA A 240 -1.28 -6.38 28.01
N LYS A 241 -0.65 -7.47 27.56
CA LYS A 241 0.78 -7.48 27.23
C LYS A 241 0.94 -7.33 25.73
N VAL A 242 1.17 -6.10 25.28
CA VAL A 242 1.30 -5.81 23.84
C VAL A 242 2.76 -5.90 23.43
N VAL A 243 3.04 -6.65 22.36
CA VAL A 243 4.34 -6.77 21.71
C VAL A 243 4.24 -6.28 20.28
N LEU A 244 5.13 -5.38 19.93
CA LEU A 244 5.15 -4.72 18.63
C LEU A 244 6.19 -5.37 17.71
N TYR A 245 5.80 -5.66 16.50
CA TYR A 245 6.67 -6.14 15.44
C TYR A 245 6.60 -5.19 14.25
N GLY A 246 7.73 -4.91 13.63
CA GLY A 246 7.78 -4.05 12.45
C GLY A 246 8.94 -4.40 11.53
N GLN A 247 8.83 -3.97 10.29
CA GLN A 247 9.94 -4.02 9.35
C GLN A 247 10.03 -2.73 8.56
N GLU A 248 11.25 -2.23 8.36
CA GLU A 248 11.51 -0.99 7.63
C GLU A 248 12.76 -1.14 6.76
N VAL A 249 12.65 -0.71 5.49
CA VAL A 249 13.72 -0.84 4.50
C VAL A 249 14.73 0.31 4.56
N ASN A 250 14.32 1.48 5.03
CA ASN A 250 15.18 2.66 5.13
C ASN A 250 15.92 2.68 6.46
N ASP A 251 17.26 2.78 6.43
CA ASP A 251 18.10 2.78 7.65
C ASP A 251 17.77 3.90 8.63
N LYS A 252 17.53 5.12 8.12
CA LYS A 252 17.28 6.30 8.94
C LYS A 252 15.90 6.23 9.60
N THR A 253 14.89 5.85 8.83
CA THR A 253 13.51 5.68 9.31
C THR A 253 13.45 4.53 10.33
N TRP A 254 14.16 3.43 10.07
CA TRP A 254 14.34 2.34 11.03
C TRP A 254 14.98 2.82 12.34
N ALA A 255 16.04 3.65 12.26
CA ALA A 255 16.71 4.17 13.45
C ALA A 255 15.78 5.05 14.30
N VAL A 256 14.93 5.87 13.64
CA VAL A 256 13.90 6.67 14.31
C VAL A 256 12.87 5.75 15.01
N ALA A 257 12.36 4.74 14.31
CA ALA A 257 11.39 3.79 14.89
C ALA A 257 11.97 3.05 16.11
N GLN A 258 13.18 2.52 15.98
CA GLN A 258 13.86 1.82 17.08
C GLN A 258 14.06 2.72 18.30
N ALA A 259 14.48 3.96 18.07
CA ALA A 259 14.70 4.89 19.16
C ALA A 259 13.40 5.34 19.83
N ASP A 260 12.36 5.68 19.04
CA ASP A 260 11.07 6.11 19.58
C ASP A 260 10.46 5.02 20.49
N LEU A 261 10.44 3.78 20.01
CA LEU A 261 9.90 2.65 20.75
C LEU A 261 10.75 2.32 21.99
N LEU A 262 12.08 2.33 21.88
CA LEU A 262 12.97 2.12 23.01
C LEU A 262 12.79 3.19 24.11
N LEU A 263 12.70 4.47 23.70
CA LEU A 263 12.55 5.60 24.63
C LEU A 263 11.18 5.64 25.32
N LYS A 264 10.17 5.03 24.68
CA LYS A 264 8.84 4.79 25.30
C LYS A 264 8.85 3.59 26.26
N GLY A 265 9.91 2.80 26.27
CA GLY A 265 9.99 1.57 27.05
C GLY A 265 9.18 0.43 26.45
N GLU A 266 8.90 0.49 25.16
CA GLU A 266 8.06 -0.48 24.46
C GLU A 266 8.77 -1.82 24.25
N THR A 267 8.03 -2.93 24.34
CA THR A 267 8.51 -4.24 23.88
C THR A 267 8.28 -4.31 22.38
N ALA A 268 9.34 -4.05 21.60
CA ALA A 268 9.27 -3.95 20.15
C ALA A 268 10.43 -4.67 19.46
N TYR A 269 10.12 -5.32 18.34
CA TYR A 269 11.06 -6.01 17.45
C TYR A 269 10.94 -5.41 16.06
N ILE A 270 11.79 -4.41 15.76
CA ILE A 270 11.79 -3.74 14.46
C ILE A 270 12.96 -4.25 13.64
N THR A 271 12.68 -5.00 12.59
CA THR A 271 13.69 -5.58 11.69
C THR A 271 14.02 -4.61 10.57
N LYS A 272 15.31 -4.53 10.22
CA LYS A 272 15.78 -3.79 9.04
C LYS A 272 15.80 -4.72 7.82
N GLY A 273 15.23 -4.29 6.71
CA GLY A 273 15.27 -5.03 5.44
C GLY A 273 14.01 -4.84 4.60
N ASP A 274 14.06 -5.30 3.36
CA ASP A 274 12.90 -5.29 2.46
C ASP A 274 12.00 -6.49 2.75
N THR A 275 10.83 -6.23 3.28
CA THR A 275 9.81 -7.21 3.69
C THR A 275 9.49 -8.26 2.61
N LEU A 276 9.56 -7.86 1.35
CA LEU A 276 9.16 -8.74 0.26
C LEU A 276 10.17 -9.86 -0.02
N TYR A 277 11.47 -9.64 0.26
CA TYR A 277 12.51 -10.67 0.02
C TYR A 277 13.46 -10.90 1.21
N GLU A 278 13.35 -10.13 2.29
CA GLU A 278 14.13 -10.27 3.53
C GLU A 278 13.17 -10.37 4.72
N ASP A 279 12.28 -11.38 4.73
CA ASP A 279 11.25 -11.52 5.77
C ASP A 279 11.86 -11.68 7.16
N GLY A 280 11.95 -10.58 7.89
CA GLY A 280 12.52 -10.52 9.24
C GLY A 280 11.62 -11.11 10.32
N THR A 281 10.40 -11.51 9.97
CA THR A 281 9.42 -12.15 10.85
C THR A 281 9.05 -13.56 10.38
N ALA A 282 9.98 -14.25 9.69
CA ALA A 282 9.76 -15.59 9.19
C ALA A 282 9.33 -16.54 10.31
N GLY A 283 8.20 -17.24 10.12
CA GLY A 283 7.62 -18.16 11.13
C GLY A 283 6.74 -17.49 12.18
N GLU A 284 6.71 -16.16 12.28
CA GLU A 284 5.84 -15.46 13.21
C GLU A 284 4.42 -15.27 12.66
N GLN A 285 3.44 -15.23 13.57
CA GLN A 285 2.03 -14.95 13.27
C GLN A 285 1.49 -13.91 14.27
N PHE A 286 0.60 -13.04 13.82
CA PHE A 286 0.18 -11.88 14.59
C PHE A 286 -1.33 -11.81 14.78
N ASP A 287 -1.77 -11.22 15.91
CA ASP A 287 -3.18 -11.01 16.22
C ASP A 287 -3.76 -9.88 15.36
N PHE A 288 -3.04 -8.76 15.32
CA PHE A 288 -3.44 -7.57 14.58
C PHE A 288 -2.32 -7.09 13.67
N MET A 289 -2.69 -6.64 12.49
CA MET A 289 -1.73 -6.09 11.54
C MET A 289 -2.28 -4.80 10.92
N LEU A 290 -1.44 -3.76 10.92
CA LEU A 290 -1.78 -2.46 10.31
C LEU A 290 -0.66 -2.08 9.36
N SER A 291 -0.98 -1.58 8.18
CA SER A 291 0.05 -1.06 7.27
C SER A 291 -0.47 -0.01 6.31
N ASN A 292 0.40 0.94 5.99
CA ASN A 292 0.27 1.80 4.84
C ASN A 292 1.50 1.58 3.94
N PRO A 293 1.53 0.49 3.15
CA PRO A 293 2.69 0.15 2.32
C PRO A 293 2.84 1.15 1.16
N PRO A 294 4.04 1.22 0.55
CA PRO A 294 4.23 2.05 -0.63
C PRO A 294 3.35 1.55 -1.80
N TYR A 295 2.50 2.41 -2.35
CA TYR A 295 1.66 2.13 -3.51
C TYR A 295 2.12 2.92 -4.74
N GLY A 296 1.85 2.34 -5.94
CA GLY A 296 2.33 2.91 -7.21
C GLY A 296 3.84 2.77 -7.41
N LYS A 297 4.54 2.00 -6.55
CA LYS A 297 5.99 1.79 -6.64
C LYS A 297 6.32 0.52 -7.42
N SER A 298 7.17 0.66 -8.44
CA SER A 298 7.62 -0.46 -9.24
C SER A 298 8.54 -1.40 -8.45
N TRP A 299 8.23 -2.69 -8.46
CA TRP A 299 9.04 -3.76 -7.88
C TRP A 299 9.81 -4.57 -8.93
N LYS A 300 9.77 -4.14 -10.20
CA LYS A 300 10.42 -4.83 -11.34
C LYS A 300 11.91 -5.12 -11.09
N LYS A 301 12.63 -4.18 -10.47
CA LYS A 301 14.07 -4.34 -10.20
C LYS A 301 14.38 -5.46 -9.19
N ILE A 302 13.48 -5.69 -8.26
CA ILE A 302 13.63 -6.70 -7.19
C ILE A 302 12.83 -7.97 -7.44
N GLN A 303 12.03 -8.06 -8.53
CA GLN A 303 11.12 -9.17 -8.81
C GLN A 303 11.76 -10.55 -8.68
N LYS A 304 12.97 -10.74 -9.23
CA LYS A 304 13.68 -12.03 -9.13
C LYS A 304 14.02 -12.40 -7.67
N LYS A 305 14.42 -11.41 -6.86
CA LYS A 305 14.70 -11.62 -5.43
C LYS A 305 13.44 -11.96 -4.66
N VAL A 306 12.35 -11.19 -4.89
CA VAL A 306 11.04 -11.41 -4.27
C VAL A 306 10.53 -12.82 -4.56
N MET A 307 10.58 -13.25 -5.83
CA MET A 307 10.10 -14.58 -6.21
C MET A 307 10.99 -15.71 -5.64
N ALA A 308 12.32 -15.53 -5.60
CA ALA A 308 13.23 -16.50 -5.01
C ALA A 308 13.05 -16.67 -3.49
N ALA A 309 12.61 -15.61 -2.80
CA ALA A 309 12.38 -15.58 -1.35
C ALA A 309 10.90 -15.69 -0.97
N SER A 310 10.01 -16.05 -1.91
CA SER A 310 8.56 -16.00 -1.69
C SER A 310 8.09 -16.99 -0.63
N ASN A 311 8.72 -18.16 -0.52
CA ASN A 311 8.31 -19.25 0.37
C ASN A 311 6.79 -19.56 0.25
N GLY A 312 6.25 -19.49 -0.96
CA GLY A 312 4.83 -19.70 -1.26
C GLY A 312 3.92 -18.47 -1.05
N ARG A 313 4.42 -17.38 -0.44
CA ARG A 313 3.59 -16.20 -0.11
C ARG A 313 2.95 -15.54 -1.33
N PHE A 314 3.58 -15.64 -2.50
CA PHE A 314 3.19 -14.95 -3.73
C PHE A 314 2.78 -15.89 -4.87
N ASP A 315 2.58 -17.17 -4.59
CA ASP A 315 2.26 -18.19 -5.61
C ASP A 315 0.82 -18.05 -6.13
N ILE A 316 -0.05 -17.41 -5.35
CA ILE A 316 -1.44 -17.15 -5.71
C ILE A 316 -1.55 -16.23 -6.93
N GLY A 317 -0.65 -15.25 -7.05
CA GLY A 317 -0.65 -14.30 -8.14
C GLY A 317 0.40 -13.21 -7.93
N GLN A 318 0.86 -12.62 -9.04
CA GLN A 318 1.78 -11.50 -9.02
C GLN A 318 1.08 -10.26 -9.56
N PRO A 319 1.05 -9.16 -8.79
CA PRO A 319 0.54 -7.91 -9.32
C PRO A 319 1.47 -7.39 -10.41
N ARG A 320 0.99 -6.45 -11.23
CA ARG A 320 1.82 -5.80 -12.25
C ARG A 320 3.11 -5.26 -11.64
N SER A 321 4.20 -5.35 -12.40
CA SER A 321 5.53 -4.95 -11.92
C SER A 321 5.68 -3.46 -11.63
N SER A 322 4.74 -2.62 -12.09
CA SER A 322 4.70 -1.18 -11.80
C SER A 322 4.09 -0.83 -10.45
N ASP A 323 3.38 -1.77 -9.79
CA ASP A 323 2.70 -1.54 -8.53
C ASP A 323 2.68 -2.80 -7.65
N GLY A 324 3.50 -2.80 -6.60
CA GLY A 324 3.71 -3.96 -5.71
C GLY A 324 2.83 -4.00 -4.47
N GLN A 325 1.88 -3.09 -4.28
CA GLN A 325 1.15 -2.96 -3.02
C GLN A 325 0.41 -4.23 -2.56
N LEU A 326 -0.14 -5.02 -3.48
CA LEU A 326 -0.80 -6.29 -3.16
C LEU A 326 0.15 -7.39 -2.65
N LEU A 327 1.46 -7.28 -2.90
CA LEU A 327 2.45 -8.19 -2.30
C LEU A 327 2.50 -8.02 -0.78
N PHE A 328 2.34 -6.79 -0.27
CA PHE A 328 2.24 -6.55 1.18
C PHE A 328 0.96 -7.17 1.76
N THR A 329 -0.16 -7.10 1.05
CA THR A 329 -1.39 -7.78 1.47
C THR A 329 -1.19 -9.30 1.56
N LEU A 330 -0.60 -9.92 0.54
CA LEU A 330 -0.28 -11.35 0.56
C LEU A 330 0.71 -11.72 1.67
N HIS A 331 1.72 -10.86 1.90
CA HIS A 331 2.64 -11.05 3.01
C HIS A 331 1.91 -11.02 4.36
N MET A 332 1.05 -10.04 4.61
CA MET A 332 0.27 -9.97 5.86
C MET A 332 -0.67 -11.16 6.01
N ILE A 333 -1.32 -11.59 4.93
CA ILE A 333 -2.16 -12.80 4.93
C ILE A 333 -1.34 -14.03 5.34
N SER A 334 -0.10 -14.17 4.87
CA SER A 334 0.78 -15.29 5.24
C SER A 334 1.17 -15.29 6.72
N LYS A 335 0.97 -14.18 7.42
CA LYS A 335 1.23 -13.99 8.86
C LYS A 335 -0.03 -14.09 9.74
N MET A 336 -1.17 -14.44 9.15
CA MET A 336 -2.39 -14.66 9.93
C MET A 336 -2.26 -15.91 10.80
N LYS A 337 -2.73 -15.82 12.05
CA LYS A 337 -2.97 -16.97 12.91
C LYS A 337 -4.15 -17.79 12.35
N PRO A 338 -4.13 -19.13 12.48
CA PRO A 338 -5.29 -19.95 12.17
C PRO A 338 -6.54 -19.48 12.93
N SER A 339 -7.72 -19.62 12.31
CA SER A 339 -9.01 -19.20 12.92
C SER A 339 -9.29 -19.92 14.24
N GLU A 340 -8.85 -21.17 14.38
CA GLU A 340 -8.96 -22.00 15.59
C GLU A 340 -8.13 -21.45 16.76
N MET A 341 -7.08 -20.66 16.46
CA MET A 341 -6.24 -19.95 17.44
C MET A 341 -6.72 -18.51 17.70
N GLY A 342 -7.93 -18.15 17.29
CA GLY A 342 -8.50 -16.81 17.42
C GLY A 342 -8.41 -15.97 16.16
N GLY A 343 -7.67 -16.43 15.14
CA GLY A 343 -7.51 -15.71 13.88
C GLY A 343 -6.74 -14.41 13.99
N SER A 344 -6.82 -13.62 12.93
CA SER A 344 -6.15 -12.31 12.80
C SER A 344 -7.06 -11.28 12.13
N ALA A 345 -6.79 -10.00 12.40
CA ALA A 345 -7.38 -8.89 11.69
C ALA A 345 -6.30 -7.99 11.08
N ILE A 346 -6.51 -7.58 9.84
CA ILE A 346 -5.61 -6.73 9.05
C ILE A 346 -6.36 -5.46 8.65
N ALA A 347 -5.75 -4.29 8.85
CA ALA A 347 -6.17 -3.04 8.24
C ALA A 347 -5.02 -2.53 7.36
N ILE A 348 -5.24 -2.42 6.06
CA ILE A 348 -4.22 -1.99 5.11
C ILE A 348 -4.75 -0.89 4.19
N VAL A 349 -3.93 0.14 3.96
CA VAL A 349 -4.26 1.23 3.05
C VAL A 349 -3.78 0.89 1.64
N HIS A 350 -4.67 1.08 0.67
CA HIS A 350 -4.39 0.95 -0.75
C HIS A 350 -4.82 2.19 -1.54
N ASN A 351 -4.24 2.41 -2.71
CA ASN A 351 -4.86 3.27 -3.72
C ASN A 351 -6.00 2.52 -4.43
N GLY A 352 -6.65 3.13 -5.43
CA GLY A 352 -7.77 2.50 -6.15
C GLY A 352 -7.38 1.32 -7.03
N SER A 353 -6.11 1.16 -7.39
CA SER A 353 -5.65 0.14 -8.34
C SER A 353 -6.00 -1.30 -7.94
N PRO A 354 -5.82 -1.77 -6.70
CA PRO A 354 -6.18 -3.11 -6.28
C PRO A 354 -7.67 -3.47 -6.43
N LEU A 355 -8.55 -2.50 -6.53
CA LEU A 355 -9.99 -2.74 -6.67
C LEU A 355 -10.35 -3.34 -8.03
N PHE A 356 -9.70 -2.92 -9.11
CA PHE A 356 -10.11 -3.25 -10.49
C PHE A 356 -8.98 -3.67 -11.43
N SER A 357 -7.72 -3.52 -11.03
CA SER A 357 -6.60 -3.87 -11.92
C SER A 357 -6.47 -5.36 -12.13
N GLY A 358 -5.95 -5.73 -13.31
CA GLY A 358 -5.77 -7.14 -13.71
C GLY A 358 -7.08 -7.76 -14.22
N ASP A 359 -6.97 -8.42 -15.36
CA ASP A 359 -8.08 -9.15 -16.00
C ASP A 359 -8.27 -10.53 -15.34
N ALA A 360 -9.35 -11.24 -15.66
CA ALA A 360 -9.57 -12.62 -15.23
C ALA A 360 -8.36 -13.50 -15.59
N GLY A 361 -7.92 -14.35 -14.66
CA GLY A 361 -6.67 -15.10 -14.77
C GLY A 361 -5.39 -14.27 -14.59
N GLY A 362 -5.49 -12.93 -14.46
CA GLY A 362 -4.39 -12.04 -14.16
C GLY A 362 -4.05 -12.01 -12.67
N GLY A 363 -2.79 -11.66 -12.33
CA GLY A 363 -2.29 -11.77 -10.96
C GLY A 363 -3.09 -10.99 -9.92
N GLU A 364 -3.49 -9.74 -10.20
CA GLU A 364 -4.30 -8.95 -9.27
C GLU A 364 -5.71 -9.50 -9.10
N SER A 365 -6.34 -9.99 -10.18
CA SER A 365 -7.65 -10.64 -10.11
C SER A 365 -7.60 -11.95 -9.32
N GLU A 366 -6.56 -12.76 -9.50
CA GLU A 366 -6.36 -14.00 -8.72
C GLU A 366 -6.10 -13.71 -7.23
N ILE A 367 -5.40 -12.63 -6.89
CA ILE A 367 -5.22 -12.19 -5.51
C ILE A 367 -6.57 -11.78 -4.89
N ARG A 368 -7.39 -10.97 -5.59
CA ARG A 368 -8.74 -10.62 -5.11
C ARG A 368 -9.62 -11.86 -4.93
N LYS A 369 -9.61 -12.76 -5.91
CA LYS A 369 -10.31 -14.04 -5.86
C LYS A 369 -9.92 -14.82 -4.62
N TYR A 370 -8.62 -14.98 -4.35
CA TYR A 370 -8.11 -15.68 -3.19
C TYR A 370 -8.61 -15.08 -1.87
N ILE A 371 -8.55 -13.75 -1.74
CA ILE A 371 -9.01 -13.04 -0.54
C ILE A 371 -10.52 -13.19 -0.34
N ILE A 372 -11.30 -13.05 -1.42
CA ILE A 372 -12.76 -13.06 -1.37
C ILE A 372 -13.31 -14.49 -1.18
N GLU A 373 -12.79 -15.48 -1.92
CA GLU A 373 -13.26 -16.86 -1.83
C GLU A 373 -12.89 -17.54 -0.49
N ASN A 374 -11.83 -17.08 0.17
CA ASN A 374 -11.52 -17.49 1.55
C ASN A 374 -12.32 -16.73 2.61
N ASP A 375 -13.21 -15.86 2.23
CA ASP A 375 -14.05 -15.06 3.13
C ASP A 375 -13.24 -14.15 4.07
N TRP A 376 -12.13 -13.60 3.61
CA TRP A 376 -11.28 -12.74 4.45
C TRP A 376 -11.56 -11.24 4.29
N LEU A 377 -11.99 -10.80 3.12
CA LEU A 377 -12.34 -9.39 2.92
C LEU A 377 -13.64 -9.05 3.67
N GLU A 378 -13.53 -8.22 4.69
CA GLU A 378 -14.66 -7.83 5.53
C GLU A 378 -15.27 -6.50 5.11
N THR A 379 -14.43 -5.47 4.94
CA THR A 379 -14.88 -4.11 4.63
C THR A 379 -13.86 -3.37 3.79
N ILE A 380 -14.33 -2.52 2.89
CA ILE A 380 -13.51 -1.50 2.20
C ILE A 380 -14.09 -0.13 2.50
N VAL A 381 -13.26 0.79 2.99
CA VAL A 381 -13.62 2.18 3.25
C VAL A 381 -12.92 3.09 2.26
N ALA A 382 -13.66 3.81 1.43
CA ALA A 382 -13.12 4.87 0.60
C ALA A 382 -12.88 6.12 1.44
N LEU A 383 -11.65 6.64 1.43
CA LEU A 383 -11.26 7.81 2.19
C LEU A 383 -11.36 9.10 1.36
N PRO A 384 -11.48 10.28 1.99
CA PRO A 384 -11.37 11.56 1.30
C PRO A 384 -10.06 11.69 0.53
N THR A 385 -10.11 12.33 -0.63
CA THR A 385 -8.90 12.77 -1.34
C THR A 385 -8.18 13.88 -0.56
N GLU A 386 -6.92 14.14 -0.87
CA GLU A 386 -6.10 15.18 -0.20
C GLU A 386 -5.96 14.98 1.32
N LEU A 387 -6.08 13.72 1.77
CA LEU A 387 -5.96 13.35 3.18
C LEU A 387 -4.51 13.06 3.56
N PHE A 388 -3.69 12.57 2.63
CA PHE A 388 -2.28 12.21 2.84
C PHE A 388 -1.33 13.35 2.45
N TYR A 389 -0.15 13.40 3.09
CA TYR A 389 0.80 14.51 2.94
C TYR A 389 1.43 14.58 1.54
N ASN A 390 1.76 13.44 0.94
CA ASN A 390 2.53 13.38 -0.30
C ASN A 390 1.71 12.99 -1.53
N THR A 391 0.39 12.80 -1.37
CA THR A 391 -0.49 12.44 -2.47
C THR A 391 -1.90 12.98 -2.30
N GLY A 392 -2.51 13.39 -3.41
CA GLY A 392 -3.92 13.78 -3.46
C GLY A 392 -4.86 12.69 -3.98
N ILE A 393 -4.35 11.48 -4.25
CA ILE A 393 -5.15 10.40 -4.85
C ILE A 393 -6.18 9.81 -3.88
N ALA A 394 -7.19 9.15 -4.45
CA ALA A 394 -8.14 8.36 -3.66
C ALA A 394 -7.44 7.15 -3.03
N THR A 395 -7.70 6.93 -1.75
CA THR A 395 -7.17 5.82 -0.96
C THR A 395 -8.30 5.07 -0.28
N TYR A 396 -8.05 3.80 0.04
CA TYR A 396 -9.03 2.88 0.58
C TYR A 396 -8.41 2.08 1.72
N ILE A 397 -9.11 1.95 2.84
CA ILE A 397 -8.74 0.98 3.87
C ILE A 397 -9.42 -0.35 3.51
N TRP A 398 -8.62 -1.41 3.39
CA TRP A 398 -9.11 -2.77 3.30
C TRP A 398 -9.00 -3.42 4.67
N LEU A 399 -10.12 -3.91 5.17
CA LEU A 399 -10.19 -4.68 6.40
C LEU A 399 -10.36 -6.16 6.07
N LEU A 400 -9.38 -6.97 6.46
CA LEU A 400 -9.39 -8.41 6.28
C LEU A 400 -9.42 -9.11 7.63
N ARG A 401 -10.17 -10.20 7.73
CA ARG A 401 -10.30 -11.00 8.95
C ARG A 401 -10.59 -12.45 8.61
N ASN A 402 -9.84 -13.39 9.15
CA ASN A 402 -10.08 -14.82 8.90
C ASN A 402 -10.99 -15.51 9.96
N ASN A 403 -11.48 -14.76 10.94
CA ASN A 403 -12.46 -15.18 11.94
C ASN A 403 -13.65 -14.21 11.99
N LYS A 404 -14.25 -13.89 10.84
CA LYS A 404 -15.38 -12.97 10.75
C LYS A 404 -16.52 -13.36 11.72
N PRO A 405 -17.18 -12.37 12.36
CA PRO A 405 -18.44 -12.58 13.06
C PRO A 405 -19.49 -13.20 12.14
N GLU A 406 -20.36 -14.04 12.69
CA GLU A 406 -21.36 -14.82 11.91
C GLU A 406 -22.19 -13.95 10.96
N LYS A 407 -22.61 -12.76 11.42
CA LYS A 407 -23.39 -11.81 10.61
C LYS A 407 -22.66 -11.28 9.37
N ARG A 408 -21.31 -11.38 9.32
CA ARG A 408 -20.46 -10.87 8.24
C ARG A 408 -19.91 -11.97 7.32
N LYS A 409 -20.11 -13.25 7.68
CA LYS A 409 -19.65 -14.37 6.86
C LYS A 409 -20.31 -14.35 5.47
N GLY A 410 -19.52 -14.56 4.42
CA GLY A 410 -19.98 -14.53 3.03
C GLY A 410 -20.35 -13.13 2.51
N LYS A 411 -20.12 -12.08 3.31
CA LYS A 411 -20.49 -10.70 2.98
C LYS A 411 -19.28 -9.77 2.96
N ILE A 412 -19.37 -8.72 2.16
CA ILE A 412 -18.40 -7.61 2.09
C ILE A 412 -19.16 -6.30 2.21
N GLN A 413 -18.72 -5.44 3.14
CA GLN A 413 -19.26 -4.10 3.30
C GLN A 413 -18.39 -3.08 2.56
N LEU A 414 -18.99 -2.23 1.75
CA LEU A 414 -18.36 -1.04 1.16
C LEU A 414 -18.84 0.20 1.91
N ILE A 415 -17.92 1.03 2.38
CA ILE A 415 -18.23 2.28 3.10
C ILE A 415 -17.65 3.45 2.30
N ASN A 416 -18.50 4.36 1.87
CA ASN A 416 -18.12 5.57 1.18
C ASN A 416 -17.94 6.72 2.18
N ALA A 417 -16.71 6.94 2.63
CA ALA A 417 -16.36 8.01 3.56
C ALA A 417 -15.72 9.24 2.87
N VAL A 418 -15.83 9.38 1.56
CA VAL A 418 -15.19 10.46 0.79
C VAL A 418 -15.60 11.87 1.22
N ASP A 419 -16.79 12.03 1.82
CA ASP A 419 -17.33 13.30 2.29
C ASP A 419 -17.12 13.53 3.80
N PHE A 420 -16.52 12.58 4.52
CA PHE A 420 -16.23 12.70 5.95
C PHE A 420 -14.92 13.44 6.18
N TRP A 421 -14.92 14.74 5.93
CA TRP A 421 -13.75 15.59 6.13
C TRP A 421 -14.09 17.02 6.51
N LYS A 422 -13.10 17.71 7.10
CA LYS A 422 -13.09 19.17 7.27
C LYS A 422 -11.82 19.75 6.67
N PRO A 423 -11.86 20.99 6.12
CA PRO A 423 -10.66 21.63 5.58
C PRO A 423 -9.66 21.92 6.70
N MET A 424 -8.38 21.82 6.39
CA MET A 424 -7.31 22.27 7.28
C MET A 424 -7.15 23.78 7.19
N LYS A 425 -6.83 24.45 8.31
CA LYS A 425 -6.51 25.88 8.32
C LYS A 425 -5.28 26.23 7.47
N ARG A 426 -4.34 25.31 7.38
CA ARG A 426 -3.13 25.40 6.57
C ARG A 426 -2.86 24.04 5.92
N SER A 427 -2.59 24.05 4.62
CA SER A 427 -2.20 22.84 3.92
C SER A 427 -0.82 22.36 4.37
N LEU A 428 -0.64 21.06 4.42
CA LEU A 428 0.63 20.37 4.72
C LEU A 428 0.98 19.49 3.52
N GLY A 429 1.73 20.04 2.58
CA GLY A 429 1.95 19.40 1.28
C GLY A 429 0.64 19.23 0.53
N ASN A 430 0.35 18.00 0.07
CA ASN A 430 -0.90 17.67 -0.61
C ASN A 430 -2.08 17.49 0.38
N LYS A 431 -1.82 17.40 1.68
CA LYS A 431 -2.85 17.25 2.69
C LYS A 431 -3.55 18.59 2.93
N ARG A 432 -4.81 18.69 2.52
CA ARG A 432 -5.68 19.85 2.69
C ARG A 432 -6.92 19.55 3.53
N ARG A 433 -7.18 18.26 3.74
CA ARG A 433 -8.35 17.73 4.43
C ARG A 433 -7.94 16.87 5.62
N ARG A 434 -8.84 16.77 6.61
CA ARG A 434 -8.70 15.85 7.73
C ARG A 434 -10.05 15.23 8.07
N ILE A 435 -10.05 13.99 8.51
CA ILE A 435 -11.20 13.38 9.16
C ILE A 435 -11.25 13.94 10.58
N HIS A 436 -12.37 14.51 10.98
CA HIS A 436 -12.50 15.20 12.25
C HIS A 436 -12.79 14.21 13.39
N ASN A 437 -12.12 14.37 14.53
CA ASN A 437 -12.25 13.52 15.73
C ASN A 437 -13.13 14.11 16.83
N GLY A 438 -14.03 15.04 16.48
CA GLY A 438 -14.94 15.67 17.40
C GLY A 438 -14.33 16.75 18.29
N ILE A 439 -13.00 16.94 18.33
CA ILE A 439 -12.37 17.94 19.19
C ILE A 439 -12.44 19.33 18.55
N GLU A 440 -13.13 20.25 19.19
CA GLU A 440 -13.26 21.65 18.81
C GLU A 440 -12.60 22.59 19.83
N GLY A 441 -12.23 23.79 19.38
CA GLY A 441 -11.52 24.75 20.21
C GLY A 441 -10.03 24.58 20.26
N SER A 442 -9.37 25.15 21.24
CA SER A 442 -7.94 25.05 21.46
C SER A 442 -7.55 25.33 22.90
N GLY A 443 -6.58 24.62 23.43
CA GLY A 443 -6.07 24.80 24.79
C GLY A 443 -7.12 24.51 25.84
N GLU A 444 -7.34 25.45 26.77
CA GLU A 444 -8.34 25.31 27.87
C GLU A 444 -9.79 25.33 27.36
N ASN A 445 -10.02 25.77 26.12
CA ASN A 445 -11.33 25.80 25.48
C ASN A 445 -11.59 24.58 24.57
N GLU A 446 -10.76 23.54 24.64
CA GLU A 446 -11.02 22.28 23.92
C GLU A 446 -12.27 21.60 24.49
N ARG A 447 -13.18 21.25 23.60
CA ARG A 447 -14.37 20.45 23.93
C ARG A 447 -14.62 19.38 22.89
N TYR A 448 -15.11 18.25 23.34
CA TYR A 448 -15.55 17.18 22.46
C TYR A 448 -17.00 17.43 22.01
N VAL A 449 -17.24 17.39 20.72
CA VAL A 449 -18.56 17.52 20.09
C VAL A 449 -18.81 16.28 19.25
N GLU A 450 -19.60 15.36 19.79
CA GLU A 450 -19.85 14.04 19.18
C GLU A 450 -20.41 14.14 17.76
N ALA A 451 -21.31 15.08 17.50
CA ALA A 451 -21.89 15.31 16.16
C ALA A 451 -20.84 15.65 15.09
N ASN A 452 -19.65 16.11 15.49
CA ASN A 452 -18.55 16.46 14.62
C ASN A 452 -17.44 15.39 14.59
N ASP A 453 -17.61 14.29 15.31
CA ASP A 453 -16.67 13.16 15.29
C ASP A 453 -16.94 12.26 14.09
N GLN A 454 -16.29 12.56 12.98
CA GLN A 454 -16.41 11.81 11.73
C GLN A 454 -15.76 10.43 11.82
N ILE A 455 -14.70 10.27 12.63
CA ILE A 455 -14.09 8.95 12.90
C ILE A 455 -15.12 8.03 13.54
N LYS A 456 -15.77 8.50 14.61
CA LYS A 456 -16.82 7.76 15.31
C LYS A 456 -18.01 7.43 14.40
N GLN A 457 -18.39 8.37 13.53
CA GLN A 457 -19.47 8.14 12.56
C GLN A 457 -19.14 7.00 11.60
N ILE A 458 -17.94 6.98 11.02
CA ILE A 458 -17.48 5.90 10.11
C ILE A 458 -17.43 4.56 10.85
N ILE A 459 -16.92 4.55 12.09
CA ILE A 459 -16.87 3.34 12.92
C ILE A 459 -18.29 2.84 13.23
N ASN A 460 -19.23 3.71 13.54
CA ASN A 460 -20.63 3.34 13.80
C ASN A 460 -21.27 2.73 12.55
N ILE A 461 -21.03 3.29 11.34
CA ILE A 461 -21.50 2.72 10.07
C ILE A 461 -20.92 1.31 9.88
N HIS A 462 -19.62 1.12 10.15
CA HIS A 462 -19.00 -0.20 10.08
C HIS A 462 -19.65 -1.19 11.05
N LYS A 463 -19.81 -0.81 12.33
CA LYS A 463 -20.34 -1.70 13.40
C LYS A 463 -21.82 -2.04 13.23
N ALA A 464 -22.62 -1.09 12.74
CA ALA A 464 -24.03 -1.34 12.46
C ALA A 464 -24.21 -2.45 11.42
N PHE A 465 -23.33 -2.50 10.41
CA PHE A 465 -23.42 -3.45 9.32
C PHE A 465 -24.82 -3.43 8.66
N GLU A 466 -25.25 -2.25 8.24
CA GLU A 466 -26.54 -1.98 7.61
C GLU A 466 -26.33 -1.22 6.31
N GLU A 467 -27.26 -1.38 5.38
CA GLU A 467 -27.27 -0.59 4.15
C GLU A 467 -27.77 0.83 4.40
N GLY A 468 -27.17 1.78 3.68
CA GLY A 468 -27.54 3.19 3.78
C GLY A 468 -26.83 4.05 2.73
N PRO A 469 -26.91 5.37 2.85
CA PRO A 469 -26.29 6.29 1.88
C PRO A 469 -24.77 6.09 1.77
N TYR A 470 -24.12 5.74 2.87
CA TYR A 470 -22.67 5.58 2.97
C TYR A 470 -22.21 4.11 3.09
N SER A 471 -23.14 3.15 3.11
CA SER A 471 -22.84 1.73 3.31
C SER A 471 -23.64 0.86 2.38
N LYS A 472 -22.96 -0.08 1.71
CA LYS A 472 -23.57 -1.13 0.88
C LYS A 472 -22.99 -2.47 1.28
N ILE A 473 -23.83 -3.52 1.26
CA ILE A 473 -23.47 -4.88 1.66
C ILE A 473 -23.68 -5.81 0.48
N PHE A 474 -22.65 -6.58 0.15
CA PHE A 474 -22.63 -7.47 -1.02
C PHE A 474 -22.30 -8.89 -0.61
N ASP A 475 -22.81 -9.86 -1.38
CA ASP A 475 -22.29 -11.23 -1.36
C ASP A 475 -20.94 -11.28 -2.09
N HIS A 476 -20.10 -12.25 -1.76
CA HIS A 476 -18.81 -12.46 -2.44
C HIS A 476 -18.96 -12.55 -3.97
N GLU A 477 -19.99 -13.24 -4.43
CA GLU A 477 -20.24 -13.46 -5.86
C GLU A 477 -20.65 -12.20 -6.62
N ASP A 478 -21.06 -11.12 -5.92
CA ASP A 478 -21.41 -9.85 -6.57
C ASP A 478 -20.18 -9.16 -7.19
N PHE A 479 -18.98 -9.52 -6.75
CA PHE A 479 -17.71 -9.04 -7.29
C PHE A 479 -17.07 -9.98 -8.30
N ALA A 480 -17.68 -11.13 -8.54
CA ALA A 480 -17.21 -12.09 -9.53
C ALA A 480 -17.81 -11.81 -10.91
N PHE A 481 -17.03 -12.07 -11.94
CA PHE A 481 -17.46 -12.04 -13.33
C PHE A 481 -16.87 -13.20 -14.13
N ARG A 482 -17.51 -13.50 -15.26
CA ARG A 482 -16.96 -14.39 -16.29
C ARG A 482 -16.41 -13.54 -17.42
N LYS A 483 -15.16 -13.73 -17.74
CA LYS A 483 -14.58 -13.26 -18.99
C LYS A 483 -14.76 -14.37 -20.00
N VAL A 484 -15.52 -14.09 -21.05
CA VAL A 484 -15.83 -15.05 -22.10
C VAL A 484 -15.19 -14.58 -23.40
N SER A 485 -14.26 -15.38 -23.92
CA SER A 485 -13.68 -15.14 -25.25
C SER A 485 -14.59 -15.75 -26.31
N LEU A 486 -14.89 -14.97 -27.33
CA LEU A 486 -15.86 -15.29 -28.36
C LEU A 486 -15.22 -15.28 -29.75
N ASP A 487 -15.62 -16.23 -30.58
CA ASP A 487 -15.49 -16.17 -32.02
C ASP A 487 -16.83 -15.75 -32.60
N LEU A 488 -16.91 -14.57 -33.24
CA LEU A 488 -18.09 -14.01 -33.87
C LEU A 488 -17.98 -14.21 -35.36
N GLU A 489 -19.08 -14.76 -35.99
CA GLU A 489 -19.16 -14.84 -37.43
C GLU A 489 -19.55 -13.46 -37.99
N GLU A 490 -18.68 -12.89 -38.84
CA GLU A 490 -18.94 -11.58 -39.45
C GLU A 490 -20.05 -11.70 -40.52
N THR A 491 -21.02 -10.80 -40.49
CA THR A 491 -22.09 -10.69 -41.47
C THR A 491 -21.98 -9.38 -42.26
N ASP A 492 -22.42 -9.39 -43.53
CA ASP A 492 -22.57 -8.18 -44.33
C ASP A 492 -23.80 -7.38 -43.88
N ASP A 493 -24.02 -6.22 -44.52
CA ASP A 493 -25.17 -5.33 -44.24
C ASP A 493 -26.55 -5.99 -44.48
N ASN A 494 -26.59 -7.10 -45.19
CA ASN A 494 -27.82 -7.88 -45.46
C ASN A 494 -27.96 -9.11 -44.54
N GLY A 495 -27.03 -9.30 -43.59
CA GLY A 495 -27.03 -10.39 -42.62
C GLY A 495 -26.43 -11.71 -43.17
N PHE A 496 -25.84 -11.73 -44.36
CA PHE A 496 -25.15 -12.91 -44.90
C PHE A 496 -23.73 -13.05 -44.34
N PRO A 497 -23.27 -14.29 -44.02
CA PRO A 497 -21.91 -14.51 -43.54
C PRO A 497 -20.85 -14.01 -44.53
N VAL A 498 -19.95 -13.15 -44.07
CA VAL A 498 -18.75 -12.78 -44.80
C VAL A 498 -17.81 -13.96 -44.77
N THR A 499 -17.27 -14.32 -45.95
CA THR A 499 -16.35 -15.46 -46.06
C THR A 499 -15.00 -15.03 -46.57
N ILE A 500 -13.97 -15.79 -46.18
CA ILE A 500 -12.58 -15.62 -46.63
C ILE A 500 -12.01 -16.93 -47.14
N LEU A 501 -11.10 -16.82 -48.11
CA LEU A 501 -10.32 -17.96 -48.57
C LEU A 501 -9.18 -18.25 -47.60
N LYS A 502 -9.01 -19.52 -47.20
CA LYS A 502 -7.94 -19.96 -46.30
C LYS A 502 -7.19 -21.15 -46.91
N GLU A 503 -5.89 -21.01 -47.01
CA GLU A 503 -5.00 -22.15 -47.32
C GLU A 503 -4.71 -22.99 -46.10
N ILE A 504 -4.90 -24.31 -46.20
CA ILE A 504 -4.68 -25.25 -45.11
C ILE A 504 -3.73 -26.34 -45.58
N ALA A 505 -2.67 -26.57 -44.82
CA ALA A 505 -1.81 -27.75 -45.09
C ALA A 505 -2.53 -29.04 -44.77
N ILE A 506 -2.46 -30.01 -45.68
CA ILE A 506 -3.12 -31.32 -45.55
C ILE A 506 -2.05 -32.40 -45.42
N ALA A 507 -2.15 -33.21 -44.39
CA ALA A 507 -1.30 -34.40 -44.26
C ALA A 507 -1.76 -35.48 -45.28
N SER A 508 -0.82 -36.19 -45.90
CA SER A 508 -1.12 -37.19 -46.93
C SER A 508 -2.11 -38.29 -46.50
N ASN A 509 -2.07 -38.66 -45.23
CA ASN A 509 -3.00 -39.66 -44.65
C ASN A 509 -4.43 -39.15 -44.45
N LYS A 510 -4.66 -37.83 -44.56
CA LYS A 510 -5.99 -37.21 -44.45
C LYS A 510 -6.65 -36.95 -45.79
N LEU A 511 -5.96 -37.18 -46.92
CA LEU A 511 -6.52 -36.92 -48.26
C LEU A 511 -7.80 -37.74 -48.56
N LEU A 512 -7.83 -39.00 -48.14
CA LEU A 512 -9.01 -39.88 -48.36
C LEU A 512 -10.22 -39.50 -47.48
N ASP A 513 -9.99 -38.87 -46.32
CA ASP A 513 -11.07 -38.30 -45.50
C ASP A 513 -11.71 -37.10 -46.22
N ILE A 514 -10.89 -36.27 -46.85
CA ILE A 514 -11.28 -35.02 -47.50
C ILE A 514 -11.90 -35.28 -48.86
N VAL A 515 -11.30 -36.22 -49.64
CA VAL A 515 -11.73 -36.60 -50.98
C VAL A 515 -12.22 -38.07 -50.97
N PRO A 516 -13.52 -38.33 -50.98
CA PRO A 516 -14.07 -39.68 -50.80
C PRO A 516 -13.78 -40.64 -51.98
N ALA A 517 -13.15 -40.17 -53.06
CA ALA A 517 -12.76 -40.96 -54.25
C ALA A 517 -13.88 -41.89 -54.77
N LYS A 518 -15.11 -41.38 -54.86
CA LYS A 518 -16.30 -42.20 -55.24
C LYS A 518 -16.36 -42.49 -56.71
N THR A 519 -15.85 -41.60 -57.57
CA THR A 519 -15.87 -41.79 -59.03
C THR A 519 -14.55 -42.30 -59.58
N THR A 520 -14.56 -42.87 -60.79
CA THR A 520 -13.35 -43.29 -61.48
C THR A 520 -12.40 -42.11 -61.76
N ASN A 521 -13.00 -40.92 -62.01
CA ASN A 521 -12.23 -39.71 -62.21
C ASN A 521 -11.53 -39.23 -60.92
N ASP A 522 -12.25 -39.23 -59.78
CA ASP A 522 -11.67 -38.85 -58.48
C ASP A 522 -10.48 -39.78 -58.14
N LYS A 523 -10.58 -41.07 -58.39
CA LYS A 523 -9.51 -42.03 -58.16
C LYS A 523 -8.30 -41.75 -59.06
N LYS A 524 -8.49 -41.37 -60.31
CA LYS A 524 -7.44 -41.01 -61.25
C LYS A 524 -6.73 -39.70 -60.77
N LEU A 525 -7.52 -38.65 -60.50
CA LEU A 525 -6.96 -37.38 -60.00
C LEU A 525 -6.22 -37.54 -58.67
N LEU A 526 -6.75 -38.37 -57.77
CA LEU A 526 -6.07 -38.66 -56.51
C LEU A 526 -4.76 -39.39 -56.67
N ALA A 527 -4.69 -40.31 -57.66
CA ALA A 527 -3.43 -41.02 -58.02
C ALA A 527 -2.41 -40.04 -58.60
N GLU A 528 -2.83 -39.08 -59.43
CA GLU A 528 -1.98 -38.04 -59.98
C GLU A 528 -1.49 -37.06 -58.87
N LEU A 529 -2.38 -36.65 -57.95
CA LEU A 529 -2.05 -35.81 -56.80
C LEU A 529 -1.00 -36.46 -55.93
N THR A 530 -1.08 -37.77 -55.66
CA THR A 530 -0.17 -38.48 -54.78
C THR A 530 1.09 -38.99 -55.49
N ASN A 531 1.24 -38.79 -56.81
CA ASN A 531 2.44 -39.20 -57.55
C ASN A 531 3.64 -38.34 -57.23
N LYS A 532 4.69 -38.92 -56.69
CA LYS A 532 5.96 -38.22 -56.28
C LYS A 532 6.78 -37.73 -57.46
N LYS A 533 6.57 -38.27 -58.68
CA LYS A 533 7.31 -37.88 -59.89
C LYS A 533 6.63 -36.81 -60.72
N GLY A 534 5.43 -36.36 -60.29
CA GLY A 534 4.70 -35.28 -60.97
C GLY A 534 5.26 -33.90 -60.67
N LYS A 535 4.83 -32.90 -61.50
CA LYS A 535 5.11 -31.48 -61.25
C LYS A 535 4.14 -30.91 -60.20
N ASP A 536 4.45 -29.71 -59.74
CA ASP A 536 3.50 -28.89 -58.94
C ASP A 536 2.23 -28.68 -59.77
N ASP A 537 1.07 -28.96 -59.19
CA ASP A 537 -0.21 -28.88 -59.89
C ASP A 537 -1.37 -28.71 -58.88
N GLU A 538 -2.55 -28.30 -59.40
CA GLU A 538 -3.77 -28.14 -58.63
C GLU A 538 -4.85 -29.08 -59.12
N TYR A 539 -5.57 -29.66 -58.18
CA TYR A 539 -6.61 -30.66 -58.44
C TYR A 539 -7.88 -30.27 -57.67
N THR A 540 -9.02 -30.21 -58.36
CA THR A 540 -10.34 -29.93 -57.77
C THR A 540 -11.13 -31.22 -57.55
N PHE A 541 -11.59 -31.41 -56.35
CA PHE A 541 -12.36 -32.59 -55.92
C PHE A 541 -13.70 -32.21 -55.31
N VAL A 542 -14.62 -33.13 -55.26
CA VAL A 542 -15.81 -33.02 -54.43
C VAL A 542 -15.37 -33.17 -52.97
N LEU A 543 -15.67 -32.18 -52.15
CA LEU A 543 -15.36 -32.19 -50.72
C LEU A 543 -16.29 -33.13 -49.96
N ASN A 544 -15.73 -33.96 -49.09
CA ASN A 544 -16.51 -34.72 -48.13
C ASN A 544 -17.04 -33.77 -47.01
N PRO A 545 -18.33 -33.45 -46.90
CA PRO A 545 -18.87 -32.57 -45.92
C PRO A 545 -18.77 -33.09 -44.46
N LYS A 546 -18.48 -34.40 -44.31
CA LYS A 546 -18.27 -35.05 -43.02
C LYS A 546 -16.80 -35.19 -42.67
N SER A 547 -15.90 -34.71 -43.51
CA SER A 547 -14.45 -34.74 -43.21
C SER A 547 -14.11 -33.90 -41.99
N GLU A 548 -13.07 -34.30 -41.28
CA GLU A 548 -12.54 -33.51 -40.16
C GLU A 548 -12.25 -32.06 -40.57
N LEU A 549 -11.74 -31.85 -41.79
CA LEU A 549 -11.45 -30.53 -42.35
C LEU A 549 -12.73 -29.70 -42.49
N ALA A 550 -13.76 -30.23 -43.10
CA ALA A 550 -15.02 -29.53 -43.35
C ALA A 550 -15.72 -29.16 -42.03
N LEU A 551 -15.77 -30.10 -41.09
CA LEU A 551 -16.39 -29.88 -39.77
C LEU A 551 -15.62 -28.88 -38.91
N LYS A 552 -14.29 -29.03 -38.86
CA LYS A 552 -13.44 -28.15 -38.05
C LYS A 552 -13.46 -26.69 -38.52
N HIS A 553 -13.56 -26.46 -39.81
CA HIS A 553 -13.53 -25.14 -40.40
C HIS A 553 -14.90 -24.60 -40.82
N LYS A 554 -15.98 -25.35 -40.57
CA LYS A 554 -17.35 -24.97 -40.92
C LYS A 554 -17.49 -24.52 -42.40
N THR A 555 -16.69 -25.14 -43.30
CA THR A 555 -16.73 -24.73 -44.71
C THR A 555 -18.04 -25.15 -45.40
N ALA A 556 -18.61 -24.23 -46.18
CA ALA A 556 -19.80 -24.49 -47.00
C ALA A 556 -19.43 -24.95 -48.42
N ASP A 557 -18.16 -25.08 -48.75
CA ASP A 557 -17.69 -25.48 -50.08
C ASP A 557 -18.12 -26.88 -50.41
N ARG A 558 -18.64 -27.04 -51.64
CA ARG A 558 -18.99 -28.34 -52.20
C ARG A 558 -17.82 -29.02 -52.90
N THR A 559 -16.85 -28.23 -53.34
CA THR A 559 -15.61 -28.67 -53.99
C THR A 559 -14.42 -28.09 -53.29
N ILE A 560 -13.30 -28.76 -53.37
CA ILE A 560 -12.02 -28.34 -52.76
C ILE A 560 -10.90 -28.43 -53.81
N THR A 561 -10.12 -27.36 -53.92
CA THR A 561 -8.90 -27.37 -54.75
C THR A 561 -7.70 -27.66 -53.87
N ILE A 562 -6.98 -28.72 -54.23
CA ILE A 562 -5.79 -29.15 -53.49
C ILE A 562 -4.56 -28.91 -54.38
N ARG A 563 -3.66 -28.03 -53.93
CA ARG A 563 -2.40 -27.78 -54.56
C ARG A 563 -1.36 -28.74 -54.04
N LYS A 564 -0.69 -29.40 -54.96
CA LYS A 564 0.47 -30.26 -54.73
C LYS A 564 1.74 -29.47 -54.94
N THR A 565 2.70 -29.60 -54.04
CA THR A 565 4.07 -29.10 -54.22
C THR A 565 5.05 -30.24 -54.01
N VAL A 566 6.00 -30.38 -54.95
CA VAL A 566 7.04 -31.38 -54.90
C VAL A 566 8.38 -30.76 -54.63
N ILE A 567 9.00 -31.07 -53.49
CA ILE A 567 10.33 -30.61 -53.11
C ILE A 567 11.24 -31.83 -52.90
N GLY A 568 12.08 -32.11 -53.90
CA GLY A 568 12.86 -33.35 -53.90
C GLY A 568 11.95 -34.59 -53.96
N ASN A 569 12.05 -35.48 -52.97
CA ASN A 569 11.18 -36.65 -52.84
C ASN A 569 10.01 -36.45 -51.84
N LYS A 570 9.78 -35.22 -51.37
CA LYS A 570 8.71 -34.91 -50.43
C LYS A 570 7.55 -34.26 -51.14
N LEU A 571 6.35 -34.73 -50.83
CA LEU A 571 5.08 -34.14 -51.26
C LEU A 571 4.52 -33.28 -50.10
N SER A 572 4.05 -32.09 -50.42
CA SER A 572 3.22 -31.28 -49.54
C SER A 572 1.92 -30.91 -50.24
N PHE A 573 0.83 -30.85 -49.48
CA PHE A 573 -0.50 -30.57 -49.98
C PHE A 573 -1.08 -29.38 -49.22
N LYS A 574 -1.66 -28.42 -49.95
CA LYS A 574 -2.42 -27.33 -49.41
C LYS A 574 -3.80 -27.30 -50.05
N ALA A 575 -4.82 -27.13 -49.26
CA ALA A 575 -6.18 -26.89 -49.74
C ALA A 575 -6.59 -25.44 -49.51
N THR A 576 -7.24 -24.87 -50.50
CA THR A 576 -7.94 -23.59 -50.36
C THR A 576 -9.41 -23.87 -50.09
N ILE A 577 -9.92 -23.38 -48.99
CA ILE A 577 -11.30 -23.48 -48.55
C ILE A 577 -11.90 -22.12 -48.24
N THR A 578 -13.18 -22.00 -48.42
CA THR A 578 -13.97 -20.83 -48.03
C THR A 578 -14.48 -21.05 -46.61
N ILE A 579 -14.09 -20.18 -45.70
CA ILE A 579 -14.50 -20.24 -44.30
C ILE A 579 -15.19 -18.95 -43.87
N PRO A 580 -16.10 -19.00 -42.87
CA PRO A 580 -16.61 -17.77 -42.28
C PRO A 580 -15.48 -16.92 -41.77
N LYS A 581 -15.56 -15.62 -41.97
CA LYS A 581 -14.64 -14.64 -41.37
C LYS A 581 -15.01 -14.52 -39.90
N ILE A 582 -14.04 -14.86 -39.04
CA ILE A 582 -14.21 -14.82 -37.58
C ILE A 582 -13.56 -13.57 -37.04
N VAL A 583 -14.29 -12.82 -36.23
CA VAL A 583 -13.80 -11.72 -35.41
C VAL A 583 -13.75 -12.19 -33.96
N LYS A 584 -12.64 -11.97 -33.31
CA LYS A 584 -12.51 -12.29 -31.89
C LYS A 584 -13.05 -11.15 -31.06
N ASP A 585 -13.81 -11.49 -30.04
CA ASP A 585 -14.38 -10.54 -29.09
C ASP A 585 -14.28 -11.08 -27.66
N THR A 586 -14.54 -10.23 -26.68
CA THR A 586 -14.50 -10.61 -25.27
C THR A 586 -15.60 -9.90 -24.52
N GLU A 587 -16.41 -10.69 -23.79
CA GLU A 587 -17.49 -10.19 -22.96
C GLU A 587 -17.24 -10.45 -21.48
N TYR A 588 -17.66 -9.51 -20.64
CA TYR A 588 -17.55 -9.57 -19.18
C TYR A 588 -18.95 -9.70 -18.57
N ILE A 589 -19.29 -10.91 -18.16
CA ILE A 589 -20.64 -11.29 -17.72
C ILE A 589 -20.65 -11.36 -16.18
N PRO A 590 -21.52 -10.62 -15.48
CA PRO A 590 -21.67 -10.77 -14.03
C PRO A 590 -21.89 -12.23 -13.64
N TRP A 591 -21.24 -12.70 -12.56
CA TRP A 591 -21.27 -14.13 -12.20
C TRP A 591 -22.67 -14.68 -11.99
N LYS A 592 -23.56 -13.90 -11.35
CA LYS A 592 -24.95 -14.27 -11.07
C LYS A 592 -25.86 -14.18 -12.31
N ALA A 593 -25.42 -13.59 -13.44
CA ALA A 593 -26.20 -13.50 -14.66
C ALA A 593 -26.19 -14.82 -15.43
N ASN A 594 -27.34 -15.14 -16.10
CA ASN A 594 -27.38 -16.24 -17.03
C ASN A 594 -26.57 -15.88 -18.29
N LYS A 595 -25.57 -16.68 -18.58
CA LYS A 595 -24.58 -16.44 -19.62
C LYS A 595 -25.19 -16.39 -21.02
N GLU A 596 -26.01 -17.37 -21.34
CA GLU A 596 -26.63 -17.50 -22.65
C GLU A 596 -27.59 -16.34 -22.92
N THR A 597 -28.43 -16.00 -21.95
CA THR A 597 -29.38 -14.88 -22.06
C THR A 597 -28.63 -13.54 -22.16
N PHE A 598 -27.53 -13.37 -21.45
CA PHE A 598 -26.70 -12.17 -21.53
C PHE A 598 -26.12 -12.02 -22.93
N LEU A 599 -25.44 -13.05 -23.43
CA LEU A 599 -24.82 -13.04 -24.76
C LEU A 599 -25.84 -12.86 -25.89
N GLN A 600 -27.01 -13.46 -25.78
CA GLN A 600 -28.10 -13.27 -26.78
C GLN A 600 -28.61 -11.84 -26.81
N LYS A 601 -28.62 -11.14 -25.70
CA LYS A 601 -29.06 -9.75 -25.61
C LYS A 601 -28.02 -8.75 -26.14
N GLU A 602 -26.72 -8.98 -25.82
CA GLU A 602 -25.64 -8.06 -26.14
C GLU A 602 -25.07 -8.29 -27.55
N ILE A 603 -25.20 -9.51 -28.10
CA ILE A 603 -24.57 -9.89 -29.37
C ILE A 603 -25.62 -10.37 -30.34
N GLU A 604 -25.85 -9.61 -31.42
CA GLU A 604 -26.78 -9.94 -32.50
C GLU A 604 -26.22 -10.99 -33.47
N LYS A 605 -24.92 -11.22 -33.51
CA LYS A 605 -24.20 -12.12 -34.40
C LYS A 605 -24.16 -13.54 -33.86
N ASN A 606 -23.94 -14.53 -34.74
CA ASN A 606 -23.61 -15.88 -34.30
C ASN A 606 -22.29 -15.91 -33.57
N TRP A 607 -22.26 -16.50 -32.39
CA TRP A 607 -21.09 -16.60 -31.55
C TRP A 607 -20.76 -18.03 -31.11
N THR A 608 -19.49 -18.26 -30.82
CA THR A 608 -19.03 -19.50 -30.22
C THR A 608 -18.05 -19.15 -29.08
N ILE A 609 -18.30 -19.68 -27.88
CA ILE A 609 -17.41 -19.49 -26.73
C ILE A 609 -16.14 -20.32 -26.95
N THR A 610 -14.99 -19.68 -26.90
CA THR A 610 -13.67 -20.32 -27.08
C THR A 610 -12.92 -20.51 -25.77
N ALA A 611 -13.14 -19.62 -24.79
CA ALA A 611 -12.58 -19.72 -23.45
C ALA A 611 -13.49 -19.00 -22.43
N GLU A 612 -13.40 -19.42 -21.17
CA GLU A 612 -14.10 -18.82 -20.05
C GLU A 612 -13.17 -18.80 -18.84
N GLU A 613 -13.04 -17.64 -18.20
CA GLU A 613 -12.25 -17.43 -17.00
C GLU A 613 -13.05 -16.67 -15.95
N LYS A 614 -12.93 -17.06 -14.67
CA LYS A 614 -13.54 -16.35 -13.55
C LYS A 614 -12.59 -15.26 -13.04
N GLY A 615 -13.06 -14.03 -13.02
CA GLY A 615 -12.32 -12.89 -12.45
C GLY A 615 -13.09 -12.26 -11.28
N TYR A 616 -12.40 -11.38 -10.56
CA TYR A 616 -12.97 -10.57 -9.49
C TYR A 616 -12.58 -9.10 -9.67
N GLU A 617 -13.57 -8.23 -9.53
CA GLU A 617 -13.42 -6.77 -9.58
C GLU A 617 -14.35 -6.13 -8.56
N ILE A 618 -13.91 -5.06 -7.92
CA ILE A 618 -14.69 -4.30 -6.94
C ILE A 618 -14.95 -2.90 -7.51
N PRO A 619 -16.02 -2.71 -8.30
CA PRO A 619 -16.33 -1.44 -8.95
C PRO A 619 -16.93 -0.45 -7.94
N PHE A 620 -16.11 -0.04 -6.94
CA PHE A 620 -16.51 0.73 -5.76
C PHE A 620 -17.33 1.97 -6.13
N THR A 621 -16.82 2.79 -7.02
CA THR A 621 -17.48 4.05 -7.42
C THR A 621 -18.85 3.83 -8.07
N LYS A 622 -19.03 2.75 -8.82
CA LYS A 622 -20.31 2.39 -9.48
C LYS A 622 -21.43 2.21 -8.45
N HIS A 623 -21.13 1.65 -7.28
CA HIS A 623 -22.14 1.35 -6.25
C HIS A 623 -22.60 2.59 -5.47
N PHE A 624 -21.80 3.67 -5.49
CA PHE A 624 -22.12 4.94 -4.83
C PHE A 624 -22.35 6.09 -5.82
N TYR A 625 -22.37 5.79 -7.12
CA TYR A 625 -22.65 6.81 -8.13
C TYR A 625 -24.11 7.23 -8.07
N ILE A 626 -24.34 8.51 -7.82
CA ILE A 626 -25.64 9.15 -7.90
C ILE A 626 -25.62 10.03 -9.15
N TYR A 627 -26.47 9.69 -10.12
CA TYR A 627 -26.60 10.52 -11.31
C TYR A 627 -27.11 11.91 -10.92
N GLN A 628 -26.31 12.92 -11.19
CA GLN A 628 -26.73 14.31 -11.07
C GLN A 628 -27.08 14.82 -12.47
N PRO A 629 -28.35 15.11 -12.73
CA PRO A 629 -28.74 15.69 -14.01
C PRO A 629 -28.02 17.03 -14.20
N LEU A 630 -27.63 17.32 -15.44
CA LEU A 630 -27.08 18.63 -15.75
C LEU A 630 -28.04 19.72 -15.33
N ARG A 631 -27.54 20.72 -14.64
CA ARG A 631 -28.36 21.88 -14.25
C ARG A 631 -28.81 22.62 -15.49
N GLU A 632 -30.01 23.13 -15.49
CA GLU A 632 -30.52 23.94 -16.59
C GLU A 632 -29.58 25.14 -16.86
N GLN A 633 -29.29 25.37 -18.12
CA GLN A 633 -28.35 26.43 -18.53
C GLN A 633 -28.76 27.79 -17.98
N ALA A 634 -30.07 28.09 -17.91
CA ALA A 634 -30.58 29.34 -17.34
C ALA A 634 -30.22 29.52 -15.86
N ILE A 635 -30.25 28.47 -15.06
CA ILE A 635 -29.87 28.51 -13.64
C ILE A 635 -28.38 28.82 -13.51
N VAL A 636 -27.53 28.13 -14.28
CA VAL A 636 -26.07 28.33 -14.25
C VAL A 636 -25.69 29.76 -14.68
N VAL A 637 -26.33 30.28 -15.73
CA VAL A 637 -26.10 31.66 -16.21
C VAL A 637 -26.49 32.68 -15.18
N ASN A 638 -27.63 32.49 -14.50
CA ASN A 638 -28.07 33.42 -13.44
C ASN A 638 -27.12 33.40 -12.24
N GLU A 639 -26.69 32.23 -11.76
CA GLU A 639 -25.70 32.10 -10.69
C GLU A 639 -24.36 32.78 -11.05
N MET A 640 -23.90 32.61 -12.31
CA MET A 640 -22.70 33.30 -12.79
C MET A 640 -22.86 34.81 -12.75
N ALA A 641 -24.00 35.35 -13.18
CA ALA A 641 -24.28 36.78 -13.15
C ALA A 641 -24.33 37.34 -11.71
N GLU A 642 -24.90 36.58 -10.75
CA GLU A 642 -24.90 36.94 -9.34
C GLU A 642 -23.49 36.96 -8.74
N LEU A 643 -22.67 35.94 -9.03
CA LEU A 643 -21.26 35.88 -8.60
C LEU A 643 -20.40 36.99 -9.22
N GLU A 644 -20.61 37.31 -10.49
CA GLU A 644 -19.94 38.45 -11.13
C GLU A 644 -20.30 39.79 -10.42
N LYS A 645 -21.57 40.00 -10.09
CA LYS A 645 -22.01 41.17 -9.35
C LYS A 645 -21.37 41.25 -7.97
N GLU A 646 -21.38 40.14 -7.21
CA GLU A 646 -20.74 40.06 -5.89
C GLU A 646 -19.23 40.36 -5.99
N ASN A 647 -18.58 39.85 -7.02
CA ASN A 647 -17.15 40.06 -7.27
C ASN A 647 -16.85 41.54 -7.58
N LEU A 648 -17.70 42.19 -8.37
CA LEU A 648 -17.63 43.64 -8.65
C LEU A 648 -17.82 44.49 -7.38
N ASP A 649 -18.78 44.14 -6.55
CA ASP A 649 -19.04 44.81 -5.28
C ASP A 649 -17.85 44.69 -4.31
N LEU A 650 -17.24 43.47 -4.23
CA LEU A 650 -16.04 43.23 -3.42
C LEU A 650 -14.83 44.02 -3.95
N MET A 651 -14.64 44.07 -5.27
CA MET A 651 -13.57 44.86 -5.88
C MET A 651 -13.73 46.36 -5.60
N GLN A 652 -14.96 46.90 -5.65
CA GLN A 652 -15.23 48.28 -5.29
C GLN A 652 -14.93 48.57 -3.81
N GLN A 653 -15.30 47.66 -2.89
CA GLN A 653 -14.98 47.78 -1.46
C GLN A 653 -13.44 47.76 -1.22
N LEU A 654 -12.69 47.05 -2.01
CA LEU A 654 -11.21 47.00 -1.96
C LEU A 654 -10.53 48.18 -2.68
N GLY A 655 -11.30 49.10 -3.29
CA GLY A 655 -10.76 50.26 -4.00
C GLY A 655 -10.07 49.94 -5.32
N ILE A 656 -10.31 48.75 -5.87
CA ILE A 656 -9.77 48.34 -7.16
C ILE A 656 -10.63 48.95 -8.27
N LYS A 657 -10.06 49.86 -9.06
CA LYS A 657 -10.70 50.38 -10.26
C LYS A 657 -10.54 49.39 -11.41
N LEU A 658 -11.66 48.94 -11.97
CA LEU A 658 -11.71 48.18 -13.21
C LEU A 658 -11.42 49.06 -14.42
#